data_86ffe3e08f8c6814a15995ed592ae8f4
#
_entry.id   86ffe3e08f8c6814a15995ed592ae8f4
#
_cell.length_a   1.000
_cell.length_b   1.000
_cell.length_c   1.000
_cell.angle_alpha   90.00
_cell.angle_beta   90.00
_cell.angle_gamma   90.00
#
_symmetry.space_group_name_H-M   'P 1'
#
loop_
_entity.id
_entity.type
_entity.pdbx_description
1 polymer ?
#
loop_
_entity_poly.entity_id
_entity_poly.type
_entity_poly.pdbx_seq_one_letter_code
_entity_poly.pdbx_strand_id
1 'polypeptide(L)'
;MIESDRVHKILYGGDYNPEQWPEETWEEDMRLLALAHIDVVTLNVFSWAALQPDDDVYDFEKLDKIMDLVKKHGLKVCLATSTGAHPAWMARKHPDILRTEFSGMKRKFGCRHNSCPNSPTYQKYAVALATKLAERYKDYDNIVAWHISNEFGGVCYCENCERHFRDWLKDKYKTINEVNRVWDAAFWGHTFYDFEDIVAPNVLSEHFAPNQTTFQGISLDYRRCNSDSILNCYRLESDAIHAITPDIPITTNLMGAYQDLDYQKWASYMDFISWDNYPANDSPIEEIAFRHDLMRGLKQGKPFALMEQTPSVTNWLPYNSLKRPGVMRLWSYQAVAHGADTVMFFQMKRSIGACEKYHGAVIDHVGHENTRVFREVAELGAELTKIGDLTLGARTEAHAAIVFDWDNWWATDYSAGPSVHLHYLDEVMNYYKAFHNLNIPVDLISVEDDLSGYAFVVAPLLYMVKNGYDEKVRRFVKNGGHFLTTFFSGYVDEHDLVTTGGYPGKLRDILGIWVEEEDALPEDAGNSFTYEGASYPATVICDLLHTEGAEALSFYEKDFYAGMPTLTSHLFGKGYAYYVATRSNAEFYRTFIEEICTEAGIEPIIETPACVEVTRRSNENGTFLFFLNHDEKKHDIILNHAGVDILTDKSYEKGSTLPLSAKGVAILRIR
;
A
#
# COMPACT_ATOMS: atom_id res chain seq x y z
N MET A 1 3.87 4.35 -13.98
CA MET A 1 4.25 5.62 -14.65
C MET A 1 2.97 6.28 -15.13
N ILE A 2 2.89 7.59 -15.02
CA ILE A 2 1.86 8.36 -15.71
C ILE A 2 2.18 8.27 -17.20
N GLU A 3 1.55 7.31 -17.89
CA GLU A 3 1.77 7.09 -19.32
C GLU A 3 1.06 8.21 -20.10
N SER A 4 1.77 9.29 -20.34
CA SER A 4 1.26 10.46 -21.05
C SER A 4 2.39 11.15 -21.80
N ASP A 5 2.14 11.51 -23.06
CA ASP A 5 3.06 12.34 -23.87
C ASP A 5 3.34 13.73 -23.24
N ARG A 6 2.66 14.05 -22.14
CA ARG A 6 2.82 15.31 -21.41
C ARG A 6 3.84 15.21 -20.26
N VAL A 7 4.37 13.99 -19.97
CA VAL A 7 5.29 13.73 -18.85
C VAL A 7 6.63 13.20 -19.39
N HIS A 8 7.70 14.01 -19.27
CA HIS A 8 9.02 13.70 -19.82
C HIS A 8 10.12 13.60 -18.75
N LYS A 9 9.78 13.78 -17.47
CA LYS A 9 10.68 13.66 -16.32
C LYS A 9 9.88 13.34 -15.07
N ILE A 10 10.55 12.94 -14.00
CA ILE A 10 9.93 12.85 -12.67
C ILE A 10 9.24 14.19 -12.36
N LEU A 11 7.95 14.15 -12.05
CA LEU A 11 7.17 15.33 -11.70
C LEU A 11 7.40 15.71 -10.24
N TYR A 12 7.52 17.01 -9.98
CA TYR A 12 7.77 17.58 -8.66
C TYR A 12 6.72 18.62 -8.31
N GLY A 13 6.04 18.48 -7.17
CA GLY A 13 4.97 19.40 -6.81
C GLY A 13 4.15 19.01 -5.62
N GLY A 14 2.82 19.15 -5.71
CA GLY A 14 1.89 18.74 -4.65
C GLY A 14 0.57 19.49 -4.64
N ASP A 15 -0.18 19.32 -3.57
CA ASP A 15 -1.50 19.89 -3.41
C ASP A 15 -1.44 21.39 -3.20
N TYR A 16 -2.14 22.12 -4.06
CA TYR A 16 -2.27 23.57 -4.00
C TYR A 16 -3.74 23.95 -3.88
N ASN A 17 -4.10 24.60 -2.78
CA ASN A 17 -5.46 24.96 -2.41
C ASN A 17 -5.62 26.50 -2.37
N PRO A 18 -5.45 27.23 -3.51
CA PRO A 18 -5.51 28.69 -3.53
C PRO A 18 -6.89 29.25 -3.20
N GLU A 19 -7.95 28.44 -3.34
CA GLU A 19 -9.31 28.82 -2.97
C GLU A 19 -9.46 29.14 -1.48
N GLN A 20 -8.55 28.69 -0.64
CA GLN A 20 -8.49 28.99 0.80
C GLN A 20 -7.85 30.36 1.10
N TRP A 21 -7.26 31.02 0.08
CA TRP A 21 -6.50 32.24 0.22
C TRP A 21 -7.09 33.38 -0.65
N PRO A 22 -6.85 34.67 -0.29
CA PRO A 22 -7.26 35.80 -1.13
C PRO A 22 -6.55 35.78 -2.50
N GLU A 23 -7.28 36.17 -3.57
CA GLU A 23 -6.77 36.14 -4.96
C GLU A 23 -5.48 36.97 -5.13
N GLU A 24 -5.33 38.08 -4.40
CA GLU A 24 -4.13 38.94 -4.45
C GLU A 24 -2.84 38.22 -4.03
N THR A 25 -2.91 37.07 -3.38
CA THR A 25 -1.73 36.31 -2.97
C THR A 25 -1.26 35.33 -4.04
N TRP A 26 -2.08 34.98 -5.02
CA TRP A 26 -1.85 33.88 -5.94
C TRP A 26 -0.67 34.10 -6.88
N GLU A 27 -0.45 35.32 -7.40
CA GLU A 27 0.70 35.63 -8.26
C GLU A 27 2.03 35.48 -7.51
N GLU A 28 2.08 35.84 -6.22
CA GLU A 28 3.29 35.62 -5.40
C GLU A 28 3.51 34.13 -5.12
N ASP A 29 2.43 33.34 -4.93
CA ASP A 29 2.55 31.88 -4.82
C ASP A 29 3.19 31.30 -6.09
N MET A 30 2.77 31.72 -7.29
CA MET A 30 3.35 31.26 -8.54
C MET A 30 4.84 31.59 -8.64
N ARG A 31 5.26 32.78 -8.19
CA ARG A 31 6.69 33.15 -8.11
C ARG A 31 7.47 32.20 -7.19
N LEU A 32 6.92 31.92 -6.03
CA LEU A 32 7.54 31.03 -5.04
C LEU A 32 7.60 29.58 -5.54
N LEU A 33 6.52 29.07 -6.14
CA LEU A 33 6.51 27.72 -6.72
C LEU A 33 7.56 27.56 -7.83
N ALA A 34 7.71 28.59 -8.67
CA ALA A 34 8.76 28.59 -9.70
C ALA A 34 10.18 28.58 -9.09
N LEU A 35 10.44 29.33 -8.01
CA LEU A 35 11.71 29.30 -7.27
C LEU A 35 11.98 27.95 -6.62
N ALA A 36 10.95 27.22 -6.24
CA ALA A 36 11.05 25.89 -5.67
C ALA A 36 11.15 24.79 -6.73
N HIS A 37 11.21 25.14 -8.02
CA HIS A 37 11.22 24.21 -9.17
C HIS A 37 9.99 23.29 -9.25
N ILE A 38 8.83 23.77 -8.83
CA ILE A 38 7.58 23.02 -8.90
C ILE A 38 7.13 22.91 -10.36
N ASP A 39 6.76 21.70 -10.77
CA ASP A 39 6.30 21.36 -12.13
C ASP A 39 4.81 21.14 -12.22
N VAL A 40 4.21 20.60 -11.15
CA VAL A 40 2.84 20.10 -11.13
C VAL A 40 2.14 20.48 -9.83
N VAL A 41 0.86 20.78 -9.92
CA VAL A 41 -0.01 21.00 -8.75
C VAL A 41 -1.25 20.12 -8.83
N THR A 42 -1.65 19.52 -7.71
CA THR A 42 -2.96 18.92 -7.56
C THR A 42 -3.93 20.02 -7.14
N LEU A 43 -5.02 20.16 -7.87
CA LEU A 43 -6.03 21.20 -7.66
C LEU A 43 -7.40 20.62 -7.36
N ASN A 44 -8.22 21.36 -6.63
CA ASN A 44 -9.65 21.12 -6.51
C ASN A 44 -10.00 19.84 -5.73
N VAL A 45 -9.21 19.44 -4.73
CA VAL A 45 -9.41 18.17 -4.02
C VAL A 45 -10.71 18.15 -3.21
N PHE A 46 -11.08 19.25 -2.54
CA PHE A 46 -12.25 19.32 -1.65
C PHE A 46 -13.18 20.52 -1.93
N SER A 47 -13.31 20.95 -3.17
CA SER A 47 -14.06 22.15 -3.55
C SER A 47 -15.51 21.90 -3.97
N TRP A 48 -16.10 20.71 -3.76
CA TRP A 48 -17.46 20.38 -4.23
C TRP A 48 -18.50 21.40 -3.83
N ALA A 49 -18.50 21.85 -2.56
CA ALA A 49 -19.48 22.84 -2.09
C ALA A 49 -19.36 24.21 -2.78
N ALA A 50 -18.16 24.59 -3.22
CA ALA A 50 -17.94 25.80 -4.01
C ALA A 50 -18.39 25.61 -5.46
N LEU A 51 -18.08 24.46 -6.05
CA LEU A 51 -18.44 24.13 -7.45
C LEU A 51 -19.94 23.88 -7.63
N GLN A 52 -20.62 23.41 -6.59
CA GLN A 52 -22.05 23.10 -6.60
C GLN A 52 -22.69 23.62 -5.31
N PRO A 53 -22.99 24.94 -5.26
CA PRO A 53 -23.55 25.59 -4.06
C PRO A 53 -24.99 25.20 -3.74
N ASP A 54 -25.75 24.66 -4.69
CA ASP A 54 -27.08 24.07 -4.48
C ASP A 54 -27.36 23.02 -5.57
N ASP A 55 -28.48 22.32 -5.43
CA ASP A 55 -29.03 21.37 -6.40
C ASP A 55 -29.11 22.00 -7.80
N ASP A 56 -28.61 21.35 -8.80
CA ASP A 56 -28.54 21.81 -10.20
C ASP A 56 -27.88 23.21 -10.43
N VAL A 57 -27.22 23.77 -9.42
CA VAL A 57 -26.50 25.06 -9.52
C VAL A 57 -25.00 24.80 -9.48
N TYR A 58 -24.29 25.22 -10.52
CA TYR A 58 -22.85 25.06 -10.63
C TYR A 58 -22.15 26.40 -10.81
N ASP A 59 -21.01 26.60 -10.15
CA ASP A 59 -20.15 27.75 -10.23
C ASP A 59 -18.67 27.32 -10.37
N PHE A 60 -18.11 27.60 -11.53
CA PHE A 60 -16.69 27.27 -11.84
C PHE A 60 -15.82 28.52 -11.93
N GLU A 61 -16.34 29.73 -11.68
CA GLU A 61 -15.60 30.98 -11.91
C GLU A 61 -14.26 31.02 -11.18
N LYS A 62 -14.25 30.62 -9.91
CA LYS A 62 -13.00 30.58 -9.12
C LYS A 62 -12.01 29.54 -9.65
N LEU A 63 -12.46 28.33 -9.99
CA LEU A 63 -11.61 27.28 -10.52
C LEU A 63 -11.06 27.65 -11.90
N ASP A 64 -11.86 28.31 -12.77
CA ASP A 64 -11.38 28.82 -14.05
C ASP A 64 -10.20 29.79 -13.88
N LYS A 65 -10.32 30.76 -12.97
CA LYS A 65 -9.23 31.70 -12.66
C LYS A 65 -7.96 30.97 -12.18
N ILE A 66 -8.11 29.95 -11.35
CA ILE A 66 -6.98 29.16 -10.84
C ILE A 66 -6.35 28.37 -11.99
N MET A 67 -7.14 27.69 -12.81
CA MET A 67 -6.66 26.93 -13.97
C MET A 67 -5.92 27.78 -14.99
N ASP A 68 -6.46 28.98 -15.29
CA ASP A 68 -5.83 29.93 -16.18
C ASP A 68 -4.52 30.49 -15.60
N LEU A 69 -4.47 30.76 -14.30
CA LEU A 69 -3.28 31.22 -13.60
C LEU A 69 -2.15 30.17 -13.67
N VAL A 70 -2.43 28.93 -13.29
CA VAL A 70 -1.40 27.88 -13.30
C VAL A 70 -0.92 27.56 -14.72
N LYS A 71 -1.83 27.59 -15.72
CA LYS A 71 -1.47 27.46 -17.13
C LYS A 71 -0.58 28.60 -17.61
N LYS A 72 -0.91 29.87 -17.27
CA LYS A 72 -0.11 31.06 -17.56
C LYS A 72 1.33 30.93 -17.05
N HIS A 73 1.52 30.32 -15.89
CA HIS A 73 2.84 30.09 -15.27
C HIS A 73 3.51 28.78 -15.68
N GLY A 74 2.94 28.03 -16.63
CA GLY A 74 3.54 26.81 -17.21
C GLY A 74 3.50 25.58 -16.30
N LEU A 75 2.69 25.61 -15.23
CA LEU A 75 2.52 24.46 -14.35
C LEU A 75 1.57 23.43 -14.95
N LYS A 76 1.90 22.17 -14.75
CA LYS A 76 1.01 21.02 -15.02
C LYS A 76 -0.01 20.87 -13.90
N VAL A 77 -1.13 20.21 -14.20
CA VAL A 77 -2.22 20.00 -13.27
C VAL A 77 -2.58 18.53 -13.17
N CYS A 78 -2.69 18.04 -11.94
CA CYS A 78 -3.47 16.87 -11.59
C CYS A 78 -4.82 17.39 -11.07
N LEU A 79 -5.90 17.22 -11.85
CA LEU A 79 -7.20 17.83 -11.53
C LEU A 79 -8.09 16.86 -10.78
N ALA A 80 -8.48 17.23 -9.54
CA ALA A 80 -9.33 16.40 -8.70
C ALA A 80 -10.83 16.62 -8.93
N THR A 81 -11.65 15.59 -8.67
CA THR A 81 -13.12 15.65 -8.83
C THR A 81 -13.85 16.24 -7.63
N SER A 82 -13.19 16.45 -6.51
CA SER A 82 -13.74 16.99 -5.25
C SER A 82 -14.75 16.09 -4.51
N THR A 83 -15.01 14.89 -4.98
CA THR A 83 -16.14 14.08 -4.50
C THR A 83 -15.94 13.43 -3.12
N GLY A 84 -14.76 13.58 -2.52
CA GLY A 84 -14.45 13.10 -1.16
C GLY A 84 -15.23 13.82 -0.04
N ALA A 85 -15.77 15.01 -0.29
CA ALA A 85 -16.50 15.79 0.70
C ALA A 85 -17.76 16.42 0.09
N HIS A 86 -18.93 15.81 0.33
CA HIS A 86 -20.21 16.29 -0.19
C HIS A 86 -20.64 17.63 0.44
N PRO A 87 -21.39 18.50 -0.30
CA PRO A 87 -21.90 19.76 0.22
C PRO A 87 -22.94 19.60 1.33
N ALA A 88 -23.03 20.58 2.22
CA ALA A 88 -24.00 20.58 3.33
C ALA A 88 -25.46 20.50 2.87
N TRP A 89 -25.80 21.17 1.77
CA TRP A 89 -27.16 21.13 1.20
C TRP A 89 -27.56 19.72 0.78
N MET A 90 -26.60 18.91 0.28
CA MET A 90 -26.85 17.54 -0.16
C MET A 90 -27.25 16.66 1.02
N ALA A 91 -26.50 16.70 2.14
CA ALA A 91 -26.86 15.99 3.37
C ALA A 91 -28.21 16.41 3.94
N ARG A 92 -28.57 17.72 3.80
CA ARG A 92 -29.83 18.24 4.28
C ARG A 92 -31.02 17.81 3.41
N LYS A 93 -30.89 17.89 2.08
CA LYS A 93 -31.95 17.53 1.12
C LYS A 93 -32.08 16.01 0.93
N HIS A 94 -30.98 15.30 1.01
CA HIS A 94 -30.85 13.87 0.70
C HIS A 94 -30.14 13.11 1.82
N PRO A 95 -30.78 12.90 3.00
CA PRO A 95 -30.15 12.25 4.15
C PRO A 95 -29.85 10.75 3.95
N ASP A 96 -30.27 10.15 2.84
CA ASP A 96 -29.92 8.79 2.41
C ASP A 96 -28.45 8.67 2.00
N ILE A 97 -27.80 9.78 1.66
CA ILE A 97 -26.36 9.78 1.34
C ILE A 97 -25.47 9.54 2.56
N LEU A 98 -25.97 9.74 3.77
CA LEU A 98 -25.15 9.73 4.97
C LEU A 98 -24.79 8.31 5.40
N ARG A 99 -23.51 8.09 5.62
CA ARG A 99 -22.93 6.82 6.09
C ARG A 99 -23.43 6.44 7.48
N THR A 100 -23.60 5.14 7.72
CA THR A 100 -23.83 4.57 9.06
C THR A 100 -22.57 3.86 9.52
N GLU A 101 -22.13 4.13 10.73
CA GLU A 101 -20.94 3.53 11.33
C GLU A 101 -21.18 2.11 11.85
N PHE A 102 -20.10 1.42 12.21
CA PHE A 102 -20.10 0.10 12.82
C PHE A 102 -21.02 0.01 14.07
N SER A 103 -21.10 1.09 14.84
CA SER A 103 -22.00 1.21 16.01
C SER A 103 -23.50 1.28 15.65
N GLY A 104 -23.85 1.38 14.37
CA GLY A 104 -25.22 1.65 13.91
C GLY A 104 -25.61 3.13 13.93
N MET A 105 -24.74 4.02 14.38
CA MET A 105 -25.00 5.47 14.39
C MET A 105 -24.85 6.07 13.00
N LYS A 106 -25.88 6.79 12.55
CA LYS A 106 -25.84 7.53 11.29
C LYS A 106 -25.00 8.80 11.44
N ARG A 107 -24.05 9.02 10.55
CA ARG A 107 -23.25 10.25 10.50
C ARG A 107 -24.08 11.45 10.10
N LYS A 108 -23.54 12.63 10.36
CA LYS A 108 -24.09 13.91 9.91
C LYS A 108 -23.15 14.55 8.91
N PHE A 109 -23.56 15.68 8.33
CA PHE A 109 -22.68 16.52 7.53
C PHE A 109 -21.44 16.94 8.34
N GLY A 110 -20.31 16.95 7.68
CA GLY A 110 -19.01 17.36 8.20
C GLY A 110 -17.94 16.30 7.96
N CYS A 111 -16.67 16.69 8.07
CA CYS A 111 -15.54 15.85 7.71
C CYS A 111 -15.57 15.40 6.22
N ARG A 112 -14.75 14.43 5.86
CA ARG A 112 -14.71 13.80 4.53
C ARG A 112 -15.13 12.33 4.62
N HIS A 113 -15.50 11.71 3.49
CA HIS A 113 -15.94 10.31 3.39
C HIS A 113 -17.14 9.95 4.27
N ASN A 114 -18.06 10.89 4.48
CA ASN A 114 -19.32 10.67 5.20
C ASN A 114 -20.46 10.20 4.29
N SER A 115 -20.18 9.99 3.00
CA SER A 115 -21.17 9.51 2.03
C SER A 115 -21.21 7.98 2.00
N CYS A 116 -22.44 7.44 1.87
CA CYS A 116 -22.66 6.02 1.59
C CYS A 116 -22.27 5.70 0.14
N PRO A 117 -21.37 4.74 -0.12
CA PRO A 117 -20.96 4.39 -1.48
C PRO A 117 -22.12 3.81 -2.32
N ASN A 118 -23.13 3.23 -1.66
CA ASN A 118 -24.30 2.61 -2.31
C ASN A 118 -25.52 3.53 -2.35
N SER A 119 -25.39 4.83 -2.02
CA SER A 119 -26.47 5.79 -2.22
C SER A 119 -26.58 6.16 -3.70
N PRO A 120 -27.71 5.88 -4.38
CA PRO A 120 -27.92 6.30 -5.77
C PRO A 120 -27.85 7.81 -5.94
N THR A 121 -28.28 8.55 -4.91
CA THR A 121 -28.20 10.02 -4.89
C THR A 121 -26.78 10.51 -4.91
N TYR A 122 -25.91 9.99 -4.02
CA TYR A 122 -24.49 10.34 -3.98
C TYR A 122 -23.81 10.03 -5.32
N GLN A 123 -23.98 8.81 -5.84
CA GLN A 123 -23.39 8.38 -7.11
C GLN A 123 -23.82 9.29 -8.27
N LYS A 124 -25.12 9.63 -8.35
CA LYS A 124 -25.67 10.55 -9.37
C LYS A 124 -24.94 11.90 -9.36
N TYR A 125 -24.80 12.52 -8.19
CA TYR A 125 -24.19 13.84 -8.08
C TYR A 125 -22.67 13.80 -8.29
N ALA A 126 -21.98 12.77 -7.82
CA ALA A 126 -20.54 12.58 -8.04
C ALA A 126 -20.22 12.46 -9.54
N VAL A 127 -20.92 11.58 -10.24
CA VAL A 127 -20.80 11.42 -11.70
C VAL A 127 -21.13 12.72 -12.45
N ALA A 128 -22.19 13.41 -12.05
CA ALA A 128 -22.58 14.67 -12.71
C ALA A 128 -21.50 15.75 -12.56
N LEU A 129 -20.88 15.87 -11.38
CA LEU A 129 -19.78 16.80 -11.16
C LEU A 129 -18.55 16.42 -11.96
N ALA A 130 -18.13 15.16 -11.91
CA ALA A 130 -16.98 14.63 -12.66
C ALA A 130 -17.14 14.87 -14.18
N THR A 131 -18.35 14.59 -14.72
CA THR A 131 -18.69 14.86 -16.13
C THR A 131 -18.53 16.35 -16.48
N LYS A 132 -19.09 17.24 -15.64
CA LYS A 132 -19.02 18.69 -15.89
C LYS A 132 -17.59 19.23 -15.83
N LEU A 133 -16.77 18.73 -14.91
CA LEU A 133 -15.35 19.06 -14.82
C LEU A 133 -14.62 18.60 -16.09
N ALA A 134 -14.83 17.35 -16.52
CA ALA A 134 -14.21 16.83 -17.74
C ALA A 134 -14.63 17.62 -18.99
N GLU A 135 -15.94 17.90 -19.18
CA GLU A 135 -16.43 18.69 -20.30
C GLU A 135 -15.83 20.10 -20.33
N ARG A 136 -15.68 20.73 -19.15
CA ARG A 136 -15.20 22.10 -19.06
C ARG A 136 -13.71 22.22 -19.33
N TYR A 137 -12.90 21.28 -18.81
CA TYR A 137 -11.44 21.39 -18.84
C TYR A 137 -10.76 20.49 -19.87
N LYS A 138 -11.48 19.74 -20.73
CA LYS A 138 -10.93 18.84 -21.74
C LYS A 138 -9.91 19.49 -22.69
N ASP A 139 -10.03 20.77 -22.94
CA ASP A 139 -9.14 21.51 -23.86
C ASP A 139 -7.92 22.15 -23.17
N TYR A 140 -7.72 21.88 -21.86
CA TYR A 140 -6.54 22.33 -21.12
C TYR A 140 -5.40 21.35 -21.33
N ASP A 141 -4.39 21.76 -22.10
CA ASP A 141 -3.23 20.95 -22.49
C ASP A 141 -2.22 20.72 -21.35
N ASN A 142 -2.36 21.45 -20.24
CA ASN A 142 -1.53 21.30 -19.04
C ASN A 142 -2.09 20.29 -18.00
N ILE A 143 -3.26 19.70 -18.22
CA ILE A 143 -3.76 18.61 -17.36
C ILE A 143 -2.99 17.33 -17.73
N VAL A 144 -2.29 16.73 -16.77
CA VAL A 144 -1.49 15.51 -16.94
C VAL A 144 -2.13 14.27 -16.34
N ALA A 145 -3.05 14.44 -15.41
CA ALA A 145 -3.83 13.35 -14.81
C ALA A 145 -5.13 13.87 -14.19
N TRP A 146 -6.11 12.97 -14.07
CA TRP A 146 -7.29 13.14 -13.22
C TRP A 146 -7.09 12.44 -11.89
N HIS A 147 -7.55 13.07 -10.82
CA HIS A 147 -7.56 12.54 -9.46
C HIS A 147 -9.01 12.36 -8.99
N ILE A 148 -9.50 11.13 -8.91
CA ILE A 148 -10.86 10.85 -8.46
C ILE A 148 -10.95 10.90 -6.94
N SER A 149 -11.82 11.78 -6.42
CA SER A 149 -12.04 11.91 -4.97
C SER A 149 -10.74 12.22 -4.20
N ASN A 150 -10.48 11.53 -3.10
CA ASN A 150 -9.23 11.54 -2.32
C ASN A 150 -9.28 10.45 -1.26
N GLU A 151 -8.23 9.63 -1.12
CA GLU A 151 -8.06 8.65 -0.04
C GLU A 151 -9.35 7.89 0.30
N PHE A 152 -9.93 7.21 -0.68
CA PHE A 152 -11.13 6.40 -0.45
C PHE A 152 -10.98 5.45 0.73
N GLY A 153 -12.01 5.33 1.58
CA GLY A 153 -11.92 4.42 2.72
C GLY A 153 -13.16 4.31 3.58
N GLY A 154 -13.01 3.53 4.63
CA GLY A 154 -14.02 3.25 5.63
C GLY A 154 -15.10 2.27 5.19
N VAL A 155 -15.95 1.87 6.13
CA VAL A 155 -17.04 0.92 5.93
C VAL A 155 -18.38 1.59 6.26
N CYS A 156 -19.42 1.29 5.49
CA CYS A 156 -20.78 1.80 5.70
C CYS A 156 -21.75 0.67 5.96
N TYR A 157 -22.60 0.79 6.98
CA TYR A 157 -23.55 -0.24 7.45
C TYR A 157 -25.01 0.24 7.36
N CYS A 158 -25.33 1.12 6.40
CA CYS A 158 -26.69 1.65 6.24
C CYS A 158 -27.56 0.70 5.41
N GLU A 159 -28.87 1.01 5.38
CA GLU A 159 -29.87 0.24 4.62
C GLU A 159 -29.55 0.12 3.11
N ASN A 160 -28.91 1.13 2.49
CA ASN A 160 -28.47 1.02 1.10
C ASN A 160 -27.35 -0.02 0.95
N CYS A 161 -26.40 -0.06 1.90
CA CYS A 161 -25.33 -1.05 1.88
C CYS A 161 -25.85 -2.45 2.18
N GLU A 162 -26.78 -2.59 3.09
CA GLU A 162 -27.41 -3.88 3.40
C GLU A 162 -28.17 -4.45 2.19
N ARG A 163 -28.97 -3.60 1.50
CA ARG A 163 -29.64 -4.00 0.27
C ARG A 163 -28.66 -4.40 -0.81
N HIS A 164 -27.62 -3.58 -1.02
CA HIS A 164 -26.57 -3.88 -2.00
C HIS A 164 -25.82 -5.17 -1.67
N PHE A 165 -25.56 -5.44 -0.39
CA PHE A 165 -24.92 -6.69 0.06
C PHE A 165 -25.75 -7.92 -0.31
N ARG A 166 -27.07 -7.88 -0.10
CA ARG A 166 -27.98 -8.96 -0.54
C ARG A 166 -27.91 -9.19 -2.05
N ASP A 167 -27.89 -8.13 -2.84
CA ASP A 167 -27.77 -8.23 -4.29
C ASP A 167 -26.40 -8.75 -4.72
N TRP A 168 -25.31 -8.30 -4.08
CA TRP A 168 -23.96 -8.80 -4.29
C TRP A 168 -23.86 -10.31 -3.98
N LEU A 169 -24.48 -10.77 -2.90
CA LEU A 169 -24.56 -12.20 -2.55
C LEU A 169 -25.36 -13.02 -3.57
N LYS A 170 -26.49 -12.47 -4.06
CA LYS A 170 -27.27 -13.10 -5.14
C LYS A 170 -26.43 -13.24 -6.40
N ASP A 171 -25.64 -12.22 -6.74
CA ASP A 171 -24.77 -12.24 -7.91
C ASP A 171 -23.59 -13.21 -7.75
N LYS A 172 -23.03 -13.34 -6.57
CA LYS A 172 -21.91 -14.24 -6.26
C LYS A 172 -22.34 -15.69 -6.15
N TYR A 173 -23.35 -15.99 -5.32
CA TYR A 173 -23.71 -17.35 -4.93
C TYR A 173 -24.97 -17.89 -5.60
N LYS A 174 -25.76 -17.08 -6.24
CA LYS A 174 -26.99 -17.41 -6.99
C LYS A 174 -28.17 -17.88 -6.13
N THR A 175 -27.94 -18.68 -5.10
CA THR A 175 -28.99 -19.23 -4.26
C THR A 175 -28.67 -19.07 -2.77
N ILE A 176 -29.73 -18.95 -1.94
CA ILE A 176 -29.56 -18.87 -0.49
C ILE A 176 -28.97 -20.17 0.10
N ASN A 177 -29.26 -21.32 -0.52
CA ASN A 177 -28.69 -22.60 -0.11
C ASN A 177 -27.16 -22.61 -0.30
N GLU A 178 -26.64 -21.98 -1.36
CA GLU A 178 -25.21 -21.89 -1.56
C GLU A 178 -24.56 -20.92 -0.53
N VAL A 179 -25.22 -19.81 -0.18
CA VAL A 179 -24.79 -18.95 0.93
C VAL A 179 -24.71 -19.76 2.23
N ASN A 180 -25.76 -20.49 2.58
CA ASN A 180 -25.75 -21.33 3.78
C ASN A 180 -24.63 -22.37 3.79
N ARG A 181 -24.32 -22.95 2.63
CA ARG A 181 -23.22 -23.92 2.48
C ARG A 181 -21.86 -23.30 2.68
N VAL A 182 -21.57 -22.18 1.99
CA VAL A 182 -20.23 -21.54 2.02
C VAL A 182 -19.95 -20.79 3.33
N TRP A 183 -20.96 -20.44 4.10
CA TRP A 183 -20.80 -19.84 5.42
C TRP A 183 -20.89 -20.84 6.57
N ASP A 184 -21.20 -22.13 6.30
CA ASP A 184 -21.59 -23.10 7.33
C ASP A 184 -22.69 -22.57 8.25
N ALA A 185 -23.77 -22.07 7.65
CA ALA A 185 -24.84 -21.34 8.36
C ALA A 185 -25.66 -22.19 9.33
N ALA A 186 -25.35 -23.48 9.48
CA ALA A 186 -25.87 -24.30 10.55
C ALA A 186 -25.35 -23.90 11.94
N PHE A 187 -24.20 -23.21 11.99
CA PHE A 187 -23.60 -22.72 13.23
C PHE A 187 -24.52 -21.71 13.94
N TRP A 188 -24.80 -21.93 15.22
CA TRP A 188 -25.68 -21.13 16.09
C TRP A 188 -27.06 -20.79 15.47
N GLY A 189 -27.54 -21.59 14.51
CA GLY A 189 -28.86 -21.41 13.90
C GLY A 189 -28.93 -20.25 12.90
N HIS A 190 -27.85 -19.89 12.25
CA HIS A 190 -27.79 -18.85 11.22
C HIS A 190 -28.37 -19.26 9.86
N THR A 191 -29.01 -20.44 9.75
CA THR A 191 -29.59 -20.90 8.49
C THR A 191 -30.60 -19.88 7.95
N PHE A 192 -30.29 -19.31 6.79
CA PHE A 192 -31.13 -18.35 6.09
C PHE A 192 -32.06 -19.05 5.10
N TYR A 193 -33.27 -18.56 4.97
CA TYR A 193 -34.25 -19.09 4.00
C TYR A 193 -34.54 -18.10 2.87
N ASP A 194 -34.27 -16.81 3.08
CA ASP A 194 -34.36 -15.77 2.10
C ASP A 194 -33.15 -14.84 2.21
N PHE A 195 -32.73 -14.22 1.10
CA PHE A 195 -31.69 -13.18 1.13
C PHE A 195 -32.10 -11.96 1.96
N GLU A 196 -33.39 -11.70 2.07
CA GLU A 196 -33.94 -10.62 2.91
C GLU A 196 -33.73 -10.83 4.41
N ASP A 197 -33.42 -12.05 4.85
CA ASP A 197 -33.06 -12.34 6.23
C ASP A 197 -31.63 -11.87 6.59
N ILE A 198 -30.80 -11.62 5.59
CA ILE A 198 -29.39 -11.22 5.79
C ILE A 198 -29.32 -9.73 6.11
N VAL A 199 -28.60 -9.39 7.18
CA VAL A 199 -28.34 -8.02 7.64
C VAL A 199 -26.85 -7.71 7.58
N ALA A 200 -26.50 -6.41 7.57
CA ALA A 200 -25.10 -6.00 7.61
C ALA A 200 -24.44 -6.43 8.94
N PRO A 201 -23.28 -7.12 8.91
CA PRO A 201 -22.60 -7.60 10.11
C PRO A 201 -21.88 -6.43 10.82
N ASN A 202 -22.42 -6.02 11.95
CA ASN A 202 -21.83 -4.99 12.81
C ASN A 202 -22.08 -5.32 14.30
N VAL A 203 -21.83 -4.37 15.20
CA VAL A 203 -22.04 -4.56 16.64
C VAL A 203 -23.49 -4.86 17.04
N LEU A 204 -24.44 -4.61 16.17
CA LEU A 204 -25.88 -4.89 16.40
C LEU A 204 -26.28 -6.31 15.98
N SER A 205 -25.41 -7.04 15.29
CA SER A 205 -25.69 -8.39 14.78
C SER A 205 -24.54 -9.36 15.10
N GLU A 206 -23.52 -9.46 14.23
CA GLU A 206 -22.54 -10.56 14.26
C GLU A 206 -21.25 -10.24 15.00
N HIS A 207 -21.03 -8.99 15.40
CA HIS A 207 -19.76 -8.55 15.97
C HIS A 207 -19.87 -8.13 17.44
N PHE A 208 -18.85 -8.48 18.24
CA PHE A 208 -18.61 -7.88 19.56
C PHE A 208 -17.71 -6.61 19.44
N ALA A 209 -16.78 -6.61 18.50
CA ALA A 209 -15.88 -5.50 18.17
C ALA A 209 -15.51 -5.59 16.68
N PRO A 210 -14.86 -4.57 16.09
CA PRO A 210 -14.59 -4.54 14.65
C PRO A 210 -13.93 -5.80 14.07
N ASN A 211 -13.01 -6.43 14.80
CA ASN A 211 -12.33 -7.67 14.39
C ASN A 211 -12.71 -8.88 15.28
N GLN A 212 -13.86 -8.84 15.94
CA GLN A 212 -14.36 -9.93 16.80
C GLN A 212 -15.74 -10.36 16.35
N THR A 213 -15.79 -11.10 15.26
CA THR A 213 -17.03 -11.66 14.71
C THR A 213 -17.31 -13.05 15.27
N THR A 214 -18.59 -13.40 15.39
CA THR A 214 -19.03 -14.76 15.71
C THR A 214 -19.26 -15.60 14.47
N PHE A 215 -19.33 -14.96 13.29
CA PHE A 215 -19.68 -15.62 12.04
C PHE A 215 -18.81 -15.05 10.91
N GLN A 216 -17.68 -15.70 10.65
CA GLN A 216 -16.62 -15.21 9.77
C GLN A 216 -17.09 -15.03 8.33
N GLY A 217 -17.81 -15.99 7.76
CA GLY A 217 -18.22 -15.99 6.36
C GLY A 217 -18.97 -14.71 5.94
N ILE A 218 -19.99 -14.29 6.73
CA ILE A 218 -20.74 -13.06 6.43
C ILE A 218 -19.86 -11.81 6.58
N SER A 219 -19.00 -11.78 7.60
CA SER A 219 -18.14 -10.62 7.88
C SER A 219 -17.09 -10.42 6.81
N LEU A 220 -16.48 -11.51 6.33
CA LEU A 220 -15.52 -11.50 5.24
C LEU A 220 -16.16 -11.06 3.92
N ASP A 221 -17.33 -11.63 3.58
CA ASP A 221 -18.05 -11.23 2.37
C ASP A 221 -18.54 -9.78 2.43
N TYR A 222 -18.86 -9.27 3.62
CA TYR A 222 -19.22 -7.86 3.78
C TYR A 222 -18.02 -6.93 3.54
N ARG A 223 -16.83 -7.31 3.98
CA ARG A 223 -15.57 -6.56 3.67
C ARG A 223 -15.33 -6.52 2.16
N ARG A 224 -15.45 -7.66 1.48
CA ARG A 224 -15.33 -7.75 0.01
C ARG A 224 -16.36 -6.86 -0.69
N CYS A 225 -17.63 -6.95 -0.29
CA CYS A 225 -18.71 -6.15 -0.83
C CYS A 225 -18.49 -4.64 -0.60
N ASN A 226 -18.02 -4.23 0.57
CA ASN A 226 -17.74 -2.83 0.86
C ASN A 226 -16.59 -2.30 -0.01
N SER A 227 -15.50 -3.06 -0.15
CA SER A 227 -14.39 -2.70 -1.04
C SER A 227 -14.87 -2.55 -2.50
N ASP A 228 -15.70 -3.48 -2.98
CA ASP A 228 -16.31 -3.43 -4.31
C ASP A 228 -17.25 -2.21 -4.48
N SER A 229 -18.01 -1.87 -3.44
CA SER A 229 -18.93 -0.72 -3.45
C SER A 229 -18.19 0.61 -3.59
N ILE A 230 -17.08 0.75 -2.86
CA ILE A 230 -16.26 1.97 -2.92
C ILE A 230 -15.51 2.02 -4.26
N LEU A 231 -14.97 0.90 -4.73
CA LEU A 231 -14.38 0.78 -6.06
C LEU A 231 -15.38 1.18 -7.16
N ASN A 232 -16.66 0.80 -7.01
CA ASN A 232 -17.69 1.21 -7.97
C ASN A 232 -17.87 2.73 -8.02
N CYS A 233 -17.76 3.47 -6.90
CA CYS A 233 -17.77 4.93 -6.91
C CYS A 233 -16.61 5.48 -7.75
N TYR A 234 -15.39 4.97 -7.55
CA TYR A 234 -14.24 5.34 -8.38
C TYR A 234 -14.51 5.08 -9.87
N ARG A 235 -14.99 3.90 -10.21
CA ARG A 235 -15.25 3.49 -11.60
C ARG A 235 -16.30 4.37 -12.29
N LEU A 236 -17.40 4.68 -11.62
CA LEU A 236 -18.47 5.52 -12.17
C LEU A 236 -17.95 6.90 -12.58
N GLU A 237 -17.12 7.52 -11.76
CA GLU A 237 -16.50 8.82 -12.07
C GLU A 237 -15.43 8.68 -13.16
N SER A 238 -14.57 7.66 -13.06
CA SER A 238 -13.52 7.36 -14.05
C SER A 238 -14.10 7.09 -15.44
N ASP A 239 -15.12 6.25 -15.54
CA ASP A 239 -15.80 5.95 -16.83
C ASP A 239 -16.38 7.21 -17.45
N ALA A 240 -16.99 8.08 -16.65
CA ALA A 240 -17.57 9.35 -17.12
C ALA A 240 -16.48 10.31 -17.65
N ILE A 241 -15.34 10.37 -17.00
CA ILE A 241 -14.20 11.21 -17.41
C ILE A 241 -13.53 10.62 -18.65
N HIS A 242 -13.26 9.32 -18.69
CA HIS A 242 -12.67 8.64 -19.84
C HIS A 242 -13.50 8.81 -21.13
N ALA A 243 -14.83 8.84 -21.00
CA ALA A 243 -15.71 9.08 -22.15
C ALA A 243 -15.50 10.46 -22.81
N ILE A 244 -14.91 11.43 -22.09
CA ILE A 244 -14.70 12.81 -22.55
C ILE A 244 -13.22 13.09 -22.83
N THR A 245 -12.33 12.61 -21.97
CA THR A 245 -10.87 12.82 -22.03
C THR A 245 -10.12 11.49 -22.02
N PRO A 246 -10.25 10.63 -23.05
CA PRO A 246 -9.68 9.26 -23.04
C PRO A 246 -8.15 9.22 -22.99
N ASP A 247 -7.48 10.30 -23.39
CA ASP A 247 -6.02 10.39 -23.45
C ASP A 247 -5.38 10.93 -22.15
N ILE A 248 -6.20 11.28 -21.13
CA ILE A 248 -5.70 11.77 -19.85
C ILE A 248 -5.83 10.66 -18.80
N PRO A 249 -4.72 10.15 -18.24
CA PRO A 249 -4.77 9.05 -17.27
C PRO A 249 -5.45 9.45 -15.96
N ILE A 250 -6.07 8.47 -15.33
CA ILE A 250 -6.89 8.64 -14.12
C ILE A 250 -6.32 7.81 -12.96
N THR A 251 -6.31 8.41 -11.78
CA THR A 251 -5.90 7.76 -10.53
C THR A 251 -6.77 8.20 -9.35
N THR A 252 -6.51 7.61 -8.20
CA THR A 252 -6.85 8.11 -6.87
C THR A 252 -5.71 7.75 -5.93
N ASN A 253 -5.45 8.58 -4.91
CA ASN A 253 -4.38 8.32 -3.96
C ASN A 253 -4.76 7.21 -2.96
N LEU A 254 -3.88 6.22 -2.84
CA LEU A 254 -4.00 5.10 -1.92
C LEU A 254 -3.27 5.42 -0.59
N MET A 255 -3.57 4.69 0.46
CA MET A 255 -3.04 4.96 1.81
C MET A 255 -2.01 3.90 2.28
N GLY A 256 -1.22 3.33 1.38
CA GLY A 256 -0.25 2.28 1.71
C GLY A 256 -0.90 0.94 2.03
N ALA A 257 -0.45 0.27 3.09
CA ALA A 257 -1.10 -0.95 3.58
C ALA A 257 -2.38 -0.59 4.34
N TYR A 258 -3.44 -0.29 3.61
CA TYR A 258 -4.74 0.11 4.14
C TYR A 258 -5.71 -1.06 4.13
N GLN A 259 -6.20 -1.43 5.31
CA GLN A 259 -6.95 -2.68 5.49
C GLN A 259 -8.34 -2.69 4.87
N ASP A 260 -9.05 -1.54 4.82
CA ASP A 260 -10.47 -1.54 4.45
C ASP A 260 -10.75 -1.82 2.97
N LEU A 261 -9.75 -1.70 2.09
CA LEU A 261 -9.91 -1.81 0.65
C LEU A 261 -8.87 -2.75 0.03
N ASP A 262 -9.33 -3.68 -0.79
CA ASP A 262 -8.47 -4.58 -1.58
C ASP A 262 -7.83 -3.82 -2.76
N TYR A 263 -6.66 -3.24 -2.52
CA TYR A 263 -5.95 -2.47 -3.53
C TYR A 263 -5.43 -3.30 -4.71
N GLN A 264 -5.26 -4.60 -4.56
CA GLN A 264 -4.91 -5.45 -5.70
C GLN A 264 -6.02 -5.49 -6.74
N LYS A 265 -7.28 -5.64 -6.28
CA LYS A 265 -8.45 -5.55 -7.15
C LYS A 265 -8.60 -4.14 -7.74
N TRP A 266 -8.40 -3.10 -6.92
CA TRP A 266 -8.48 -1.70 -7.35
C TRP A 266 -7.49 -1.37 -8.46
N ALA A 267 -6.26 -1.84 -8.37
CA ALA A 267 -5.18 -1.55 -9.31
C ALA A 267 -5.53 -1.87 -10.77
N SER A 268 -6.38 -2.88 -11.01
CA SER A 268 -6.80 -3.26 -12.37
C SER A 268 -7.67 -2.18 -13.05
N TYR A 269 -8.31 -1.30 -12.27
CA TYR A 269 -9.19 -0.22 -12.76
C TYR A 269 -8.52 1.16 -12.76
N MET A 270 -7.32 1.29 -12.19
CA MET A 270 -6.57 2.53 -12.17
C MET A 270 -5.57 2.54 -13.33
N ASP A 271 -5.38 3.68 -14.01
CA ASP A 271 -4.37 3.77 -15.08
C ASP A 271 -2.95 3.69 -14.51
N PHE A 272 -2.72 4.33 -13.37
CA PHE A 272 -1.49 4.22 -12.60
C PHE A 272 -1.77 4.28 -11.11
N ILE A 273 -0.88 3.70 -10.31
CA ILE A 273 -0.97 3.78 -8.83
C ILE A 273 -0.42 5.12 -8.37
N SER A 274 -1.16 5.78 -7.49
CA SER A 274 -0.68 6.90 -6.68
C SER A 274 -1.00 6.66 -5.22
N TRP A 275 -0.18 7.21 -4.30
CA TRP A 275 -0.38 6.99 -2.88
C TRP A 275 0.28 8.05 -2.01
N ASP A 276 -0.09 8.06 -0.72
CA ASP A 276 0.29 9.06 0.26
C ASP A 276 1.14 8.45 1.36
N ASN A 277 2.32 9.06 1.60
CA ASN A 277 3.31 8.56 2.54
C ASN A 277 3.61 9.55 3.66
N TYR A 278 3.09 9.27 4.85
CA TYR A 278 3.24 10.12 6.03
C TYR A 278 3.86 9.37 7.22
N PRO A 279 5.09 8.87 7.10
CA PRO A 279 5.74 8.19 8.23
C PRO A 279 6.03 9.17 9.38
N ALA A 280 5.95 8.68 10.61
CA ALA A 280 6.47 9.39 11.77
C ALA A 280 8.01 9.45 11.69
N ASN A 281 8.64 10.40 12.40
CA ASN A 281 10.09 10.56 12.33
C ASN A 281 10.90 9.37 12.89
N ASP A 282 10.26 8.53 13.69
CA ASP A 282 10.79 7.30 14.29
C ASP A 282 10.29 6.02 13.61
N SER A 283 9.56 6.14 12.50
CA SER A 283 9.15 4.97 11.72
C SER A 283 10.38 4.19 11.23
N PRO A 284 10.37 2.85 11.36
CA PRO A 284 11.42 2.02 10.79
C PRO A 284 11.55 2.25 9.27
N ILE A 285 12.78 2.29 8.79
CA ILE A 285 13.05 2.55 7.36
C ILE A 285 12.44 1.48 6.47
N GLU A 286 12.43 0.24 6.93
CA GLU A 286 11.87 -0.91 6.23
C GLU A 286 10.35 -0.83 6.06
N GLU A 287 9.64 -0.19 7.00
CA GLU A 287 8.19 0.02 6.88
C GLU A 287 7.86 1.06 5.80
N ILE A 288 8.70 2.08 5.66
CA ILE A 288 8.54 3.09 4.60
C ILE A 288 8.81 2.43 3.25
N ALA A 289 9.91 1.69 3.13
CA ALA A 289 10.29 0.93 1.95
C ALA A 289 9.21 -0.08 1.53
N PHE A 290 8.69 -0.87 2.49
CA PHE A 290 7.62 -1.84 2.27
C PHE A 290 6.39 -1.21 1.61
N ARG A 291 5.95 -0.05 2.09
CA ARG A 291 4.76 0.63 1.53
C ARG A 291 4.99 1.07 0.10
N HIS A 292 6.18 1.55 -0.23
CA HIS A 292 6.56 1.88 -1.61
C HIS A 292 6.56 0.64 -2.50
N ASP A 293 7.18 -0.46 -2.05
CA ASP A 293 7.23 -1.71 -2.81
C ASP A 293 5.85 -2.35 -2.96
N LEU A 294 4.97 -2.24 -1.94
CA LEU A 294 3.58 -2.66 -2.06
C LEU A 294 2.87 -1.92 -3.21
N MET A 295 3.00 -0.59 -3.27
CA MET A 295 2.40 0.21 -4.34
C MET A 295 2.97 -0.15 -5.72
N ARG A 296 4.28 -0.38 -5.80
CA ARG A 296 4.92 -0.86 -7.03
C ARG A 296 4.39 -2.24 -7.46
N GLY A 297 4.21 -3.15 -6.49
CA GLY A 297 3.71 -4.50 -6.71
C GLY A 297 2.30 -4.54 -7.31
N LEU A 298 1.40 -3.62 -6.90
CA LEU A 298 0.01 -3.56 -7.39
C LEU A 298 -0.12 -3.47 -8.92
N LYS A 299 0.89 -2.98 -9.63
CA LYS A 299 0.96 -2.89 -11.10
C LYS A 299 2.13 -3.67 -11.68
N GLN A 300 2.49 -4.81 -11.06
CA GLN A 300 3.53 -5.72 -11.59
C GLN A 300 4.85 -5.02 -11.88
N GLY A 301 5.36 -4.27 -10.90
CA GLY A 301 6.63 -3.56 -10.99
C GLY A 301 6.61 -2.28 -11.83
N LYS A 302 5.45 -1.82 -12.32
CA LYS A 302 5.34 -0.50 -12.97
C LYS A 302 5.58 0.60 -11.93
N PRO A 303 6.26 1.70 -12.33
CA PRO A 303 6.42 2.85 -11.47
C PRO A 303 5.08 3.43 -10.99
N PHE A 304 5.08 3.99 -9.78
CA PHE A 304 3.93 4.64 -9.15
C PHE A 304 4.16 6.15 -8.97
N ALA A 305 3.12 6.87 -8.57
CA ALA A 305 3.20 8.27 -8.19
C ALA A 305 3.16 8.42 -6.66
N LEU A 306 4.18 9.05 -6.06
CA LEU A 306 4.07 9.59 -4.71
C LEU A 306 3.25 10.86 -4.79
N MET A 307 1.97 10.78 -4.36
CA MET A 307 1.00 11.86 -4.53
C MET A 307 1.06 12.86 -3.39
N GLU A 308 1.30 12.37 -2.18
CA GLU A 308 1.44 13.19 -0.99
C GLU A 308 2.55 12.70 -0.07
N GLN A 309 3.26 13.64 0.50
CA GLN A 309 4.08 13.52 1.70
C GLN A 309 4.19 14.89 2.36
N THR A 310 4.56 14.96 3.64
CA THR A 310 4.79 16.27 4.25
C THR A 310 6.22 16.77 4.02
N PRO A 311 6.43 18.04 3.67
CA PRO A 311 7.79 18.61 3.61
C PRO A 311 8.39 18.81 5.00
N SER A 312 7.58 18.85 6.07
CA SER A 312 8.06 19.08 7.45
C SER A 312 7.27 18.30 8.49
N VAL A 313 6.11 18.78 8.95
CA VAL A 313 5.30 18.20 10.02
C VAL A 313 3.93 17.78 9.51
N THR A 314 3.37 16.72 10.08
CA THR A 314 1.96 16.38 9.99
C THR A 314 1.16 17.17 11.03
N ASN A 315 -0.18 16.93 11.14
CA ASN A 315 -1.02 17.55 12.18
C ASN A 315 -1.88 16.53 12.95
N TRP A 316 -1.69 15.24 12.70
CA TRP A 316 -2.53 14.16 13.29
C TRP A 316 -1.74 13.09 14.07
N LEU A 317 -0.41 13.15 14.07
CA LEU A 317 0.41 12.23 14.87
C LEU A 317 0.33 12.61 16.35
N PRO A 318 0.58 11.66 17.29
CA PRO A 318 0.66 11.96 18.71
C PRO A 318 1.68 13.07 19.05
N TYR A 319 2.79 13.10 18.29
CA TYR A 319 3.83 14.13 18.33
C TYR A 319 4.17 14.57 16.90
N ASN A 320 3.80 15.79 16.54
CA ASN A 320 4.11 16.36 15.22
C ASN A 320 5.50 16.99 15.21
N SER A 321 6.51 16.14 15.34
CA SER A 321 7.91 16.56 15.38
C SER A 321 8.39 17.02 13.99
N LEU A 322 9.23 18.06 13.97
CA LEU A 322 9.87 18.53 12.72
C LEU A 322 10.75 17.44 12.13
N LYS A 323 10.64 17.21 10.83
CA LYS A 323 11.67 16.49 10.09
C LYS A 323 13.01 17.20 10.26
N ARG A 324 14.05 16.47 10.61
CA ARG A 324 15.41 17.01 10.72
C ARG A 324 15.95 17.36 9.33
N PRO A 325 16.91 18.28 9.23
CA PRO A 325 17.54 18.63 7.94
C PRO A 325 18.00 17.37 7.19
N GLY A 326 17.70 17.31 5.90
CA GLY A 326 18.02 16.18 5.02
C GLY A 326 17.01 15.02 5.02
N VAL A 327 16.17 14.86 6.03
CA VAL A 327 15.21 13.73 6.11
C VAL A 327 14.15 13.81 5.00
N MET A 328 13.63 15.02 4.71
CA MET A 328 12.64 15.19 3.63
C MET A 328 13.25 14.80 2.26
N ARG A 329 14.48 15.23 1.99
CA ARG A 329 15.22 14.86 0.78
C ARG A 329 15.46 13.34 0.72
N LEU A 330 15.93 12.72 1.81
CA LEU A 330 16.21 11.30 1.89
C LEU A 330 14.96 10.45 1.60
N TRP A 331 13.82 10.76 2.23
CA TRP A 331 12.58 10.03 2.02
C TRP A 331 11.97 10.26 0.64
N SER A 332 12.16 11.45 0.05
CA SER A 332 11.80 11.69 -1.35
C SER A 332 12.59 10.81 -2.30
N TYR A 333 13.90 10.68 -2.07
CA TYR A 333 14.74 9.76 -2.85
C TYR A 333 14.46 8.28 -2.55
N GLN A 334 14.04 7.93 -1.33
CA GLN A 334 13.60 6.57 -1.03
C GLN A 334 12.38 6.19 -1.89
N ALA A 335 11.39 7.08 -2.00
CA ALA A 335 10.26 6.84 -2.89
C ALA A 335 10.72 6.64 -4.35
N VAL A 336 11.62 7.49 -4.86
CA VAL A 336 12.18 7.35 -6.22
C VAL A 336 12.96 6.03 -6.35
N ALA A 337 13.77 5.68 -5.36
CA ALA A 337 14.57 4.45 -5.31
C ALA A 337 13.70 3.18 -5.37
N HIS A 338 12.49 3.22 -4.81
CA HIS A 338 11.51 2.13 -4.82
C HIS A 338 10.52 2.17 -5.99
N GLY A 339 10.60 3.16 -6.88
CA GLY A 339 9.80 3.15 -8.10
C GLY A 339 8.90 4.37 -8.31
N ALA A 340 8.96 5.41 -7.49
CA ALA A 340 8.19 6.62 -7.75
C ALA A 340 8.72 7.40 -8.96
N ASP A 341 7.80 7.84 -9.82
CA ASP A 341 8.06 8.78 -10.93
C ASP A 341 7.49 10.18 -10.65
N THR A 342 7.02 10.40 -9.42
CA THR A 342 6.66 11.73 -8.90
C THR A 342 7.14 11.89 -7.47
N VAL A 343 7.38 13.13 -7.06
CA VAL A 343 7.60 13.52 -5.66
C VAL A 343 6.68 14.71 -5.38
N MET A 344 5.56 14.46 -4.69
CA MET A 344 4.57 15.48 -4.45
C MET A 344 4.29 15.63 -2.95
N PHE A 345 3.92 16.85 -2.54
CA PHE A 345 3.72 17.20 -1.14
C PHE A 345 2.28 17.62 -0.85
N PHE A 346 1.75 17.20 0.25
CA PHE A 346 0.73 17.95 0.95
C PHE A 346 1.43 18.87 1.96
N GLN A 347 1.50 20.20 1.80
CA GLN A 347 0.85 20.99 0.77
C GLN A 347 1.77 22.10 0.24
N MET A 348 1.42 22.69 -0.89
CA MET A 348 2.21 23.78 -1.48
C MET A 348 2.15 25.05 -0.63
N LYS A 349 0.96 25.46 -0.16
CA LYS A 349 0.79 26.62 0.70
C LYS A 349 0.00 26.24 1.96
N ARG A 350 0.50 26.62 3.11
CA ARG A 350 -0.05 26.25 4.42
C ARG A 350 -1.43 26.83 4.62
N SER A 351 -2.42 25.99 4.99
CA SER A 351 -3.79 26.41 5.29
C SER A 351 -3.83 27.44 6.42
N ILE A 352 -4.73 28.44 6.31
CA ILE A 352 -4.92 29.49 7.33
C ILE A 352 -5.93 29.13 8.41
N GLY A 353 -6.71 28.07 8.19
CA GLY A 353 -7.77 27.64 9.10
C GLY A 353 -7.82 26.14 9.29
N ALA A 354 -8.76 25.67 10.10
CA ALA A 354 -9.04 24.28 10.41
C ALA A 354 -7.82 23.51 10.99
N CYS A 355 -7.85 22.19 10.97
CA CYS A 355 -6.77 21.37 11.55
C CYS A 355 -5.48 21.47 10.75
N GLU A 356 -5.55 21.62 9.43
CA GLU A 356 -4.39 21.62 8.53
C GLU A 356 -3.59 22.93 8.57
N LYS A 357 -4.03 23.95 9.29
CA LYS A 357 -3.16 25.10 9.62
C LYS A 357 -1.90 24.71 10.40
N TYR A 358 -1.89 23.52 11.00
CA TYR A 358 -0.72 22.98 11.69
C TYR A 358 0.11 22.04 10.81
N HIS A 359 -0.39 21.63 9.62
CA HIS A 359 0.36 20.81 8.68
C HIS A 359 1.48 21.61 8.01
N GLY A 360 2.63 20.98 7.78
CA GLY A 360 3.75 21.61 7.07
C GLY A 360 3.42 21.91 5.62
N ALA A 361 4.09 22.92 5.06
CA ALA A 361 3.90 23.31 3.68
C ALA A 361 5.22 23.83 3.08
N VAL A 362 5.27 23.89 1.74
CA VAL A 362 6.39 24.51 1.03
C VAL A 362 6.41 26.01 1.29
N ILE A 363 5.28 26.69 1.11
CA ILE A 363 5.07 28.10 1.46
C ILE A 363 4.39 28.15 2.82
N ASP A 364 5.16 28.51 3.86
CA ASP A 364 4.65 28.63 5.23
C ASP A 364 3.87 29.97 5.41
N HIS A 365 3.22 30.15 6.56
CA HIS A 365 2.45 31.36 6.90
C HIS A 365 3.25 32.65 6.81
N VAL A 366 4.58 32.61 6.90
CA VAL A 366 5.43 33.79 6.68
C VAL A 366 5.39 34.32 5.25
N GLY A 367 4.98 33.49 4.26
CA GLY A 367 4.69 33.91 2.89
C GLY A 367 5.91 34.28 2.04
N HIS A 368 7.11 33.76 2.36
CA HIS A 368 8.32 34.02 1.58
C HIS A 368 9.31 32.83 1.61
N GLU A 369 10.31 32.86 0.73
CA GLU A 369 11.30 31.79 0.52
C GLU A 369 12.33 31.59 1.64
N ASN A 370 12.43 32.50 2.62
CA ASN A 370 13.52 32.49 3.62
C ASN A 370 13.25 31.53 4.80
N THR A 371 12.66 30.36 4.55
CA THR A 371 12.50 29.29 5.54
C THR A 371 13.44 28.13 5.22
N ARG A 372 13.76 27.31 6.25
CA ARG A 372 14.56 26.09 6.04
C ARG A 372 13.87 25.13 5.09
N VAL A 373 12.58 24.87 5.31
CA VAL A 373 11.78 23.93 4.51
C VAL A 373 11.76 24.35 3.04
N PHE A 374 11.50 25.64 2.76
CA PHE A 374 11.50 26.13 1.39
C PHE A 374 12.83 25.91 0.68
N ARG A 375 13.97 26.20 1.35
CA ARG A 375 15.29 25.99 0.76
C ARG A 375 15.56 24.51 0.48
N GLU A 376 15.26 23.61 1.41
CA GLU A 376 15.41 22.16 1.20
C GLU A 376 14.54 21.65 0.05
N VAL A 377 13.30 22.15 -0.08
CA VAL A 377 12.39 21.82 -1.19
C VAL A 377 12.95 22.35 -2.52
N ALA A 378 13.44 23.56 -2.56
CA ALA A 378 14.03 24.15 -3.77
C ALA A 378 15.31 23.41 -4.20
N GLU A 379 16.17 23.01 -3.26
CA GLU A 379 17.37 22.21 -3.53
C GLU A 379 17.01 20.85 -4.12
N LEU A 380 16.04 20.14 -3.54
CA LEU A 380 15.54 18.87 -4.08
C LEU A 380 14.93 19.05 -5.48
N GLY A 381 14.15 20.11 -5.70
CA GLY A 381 13.56 20.41 -7.00
C GLY A 381 14.61 20.63 -8.09
N ALA A 382 15.70 21.34 -7.76
CA ALA A 382 16.83 21.53 -8.67
C ALA A 382 17.53 20.19 -9.00
N GLU A 383 17.74 19.32 -8.01
CA GLU A 383 18.30 17.98 -8.22
C GLU A 383 17.39 17.13 -9.12
N LEU A 384 16.09 17.07 -8.83
CA LEU A 384 15.12 16.29 -9.63
C LEU A 384 14.97 16.85 -11.06
N THR A 385 15.15 18.16 -11.25
CA THR A 385 15.20 18.73 -12.60
C THR A 385 16.40 18.22 -13.38
N LYS A 386 17.56 18.01 -12.71
CA LYS A 386 18.79 17.50 -13.33
C LYS A 386 18.71 16.02 -13.74
N ILE A 387 18.05 15.20 -12.93
CA ILE A 387 18.11 13.73 -13.10
C ILE A 387 16.79 13.10 -13.55
N GLY A 388 15.69 13.85 -13.53
CA GLY A 388 14.34 13.30 -13.64
C GLY A 388 14.02 12.66 -14.99
N ASP A 389 14.63 13.11 -16.07
CA ASP A 389 14.53 12.52 -17.41
C ASP A 389 15.31 11.21 -17.52
N LEU A 390 16.46 11.11 -16.83
CA LEU A 390 17.32 9.92 -16.86
C LEU A 390 16.65 8.71 -16.18
N THR A 391 15.97 8.94 -15.07
CA THR A 391 15.43 7.87 -14.21
C THR A 391 13.95 7.61 -14.40
N LEU A 392 13.23 8.42 -15.17
CA LEU A 392 11.82 8.25 -15.48
C LEU A 392 11.55 6.85 -16.07
N GLY A 393 10.53 6.17 -15.57
CA GLY A 393 10.12 4.85 -16.06
C GLY A 393 11.08 3.71 -15.72
N ALA A 394 12.16 3.97 -14.97
CA ALA A 394 13.07 2.92 -14.55
C ALA A 394 12.35 1.91 -13.63
N ARG A 395 12.66 0.62 -13.77
CA ARG A 395 12.04 -0.49 -13.06
C ARG A 395 13.04 -1.24 -12.20
N THR A 396 12.55 -1.77 -11.10
CA THR A 396 13.26 -2.75 -10.27
C THR A 396 13.04 -4.14 -10.84
N GLU A 397 14.09 -4.95 -10.94
CA GLU A 397 14.03 -6.36 -11.24
C GLU A 397 14.22 -7.14 -9.93
N ALA A 398 13.25 -7.96 -9.56
CA ALA A 398 13.27 -8.80 -8.38
C ALA A 398 13.14 -10.28 -8.76
N HIS A 399 13.95 -11.13 -8.14
CA HIS A 399 13.88 -12.60 -8.29
C HIS A 399 13.27 -13.27 -7.07
N ALA A 400 12.96 -12.49 -6.03
CA ALA A 400 12.21 -12.91 -4.86
C ALA A 400 10.87 -12.16 -4.80
N ALA A 401 9.86 -12.81 -4.21
CA ALA A 401 8.57 -12.19 -3.96
C ALA A 401 8.01 -12.54 -2.58
N ILE A 402 7.22 -11.64 -2.01
CA ILE A 402 6.39 -11.88 -0.83
C ILE A 402 4.93 -11.75 -1.21
N VAL A 403 4.14 -12.74 -0.85
CA VAL A 403 2.69 -12.72 -1.06
C VAL A 403 2.03 -11.79 -0.05
N PHE A 404 1.23 -10.86 -0.56
CA PHE A 404 0.38 -9.97 0.23
C PHE A 404 -1.05 -10.06 -0.27
N ASP A 405 -1.97 -10.55 0.56
CA ASP A 405 -3.35 -10.80 0.16
C ASP A 405 -4.34 -10.20 1.17
N TRP A 406 -5.22 -9.29 0.71
CA TRP A 406 -6.21 -8.62 1.57
C TRP A 406 -7.24 -9.58 2.15
N ASP A 407 -7.69 -10.56 1.38
CA ASP A 407 -8.62 -11.57 1.89
C ASP A 407 -8.00 -12.37 3.05
N ASN A 408 -6.72 -12.75 2.90
CA ASN A 408 -5.98 -13.44 3.94
C ASN A 408 -5.80 -12.56 5.18
N TRP A 409 -5.54 -11.26 4.99
CA TRP A 409 -5.46 -10.30 6.09
C TRP A 409 -6.78 -10.19 6.84
N TRP A 410 -7.90 -10.00 6.12
CA TRP A 410 -9.23 -9.94 6.74
C TRP A 410 -9.61 -11.23 7.45
N ALA A 411 -9.38 -12.38 6.82
CA ALA A 411 -9.68 -13.69 7.40
C ALA A 411 -8.86 -13.96 8.66
N THR A 412 -7.57 -13.62 8.66
CA THR A 412 -6.70 -13.74 9.85
C THR A 412 -7.21 -12.90 11.01
N ASP A 413 -7.59 -11.65 10.76
CA ASP A 413 -8.12 -10.75 11.78
C ASP A 413 -9.48 -11.25 12.34
N TYR A 414 -10.32 -11.84 11.49
CA TYR A 414 -11.61 -12.41 11.90
C TYR A 414 -11.51 -13.83 12.48
N SER A 415 -10.36 -14.47 12.41
CA SER A 415 -10.19 -15.88 12.75
C SER A 415 -10.56 -16.22 14.19
N ALA A 416 -10.69 -15.22 15.09
CA ALA A 416 -10.75 -15.41 16.53
C ALA A 416 -9.58 -16.27 17.03
N GLY A 417 -8.46 -16.16 16.35
CA GLY A 417 -7.33 -17.06 16.30
C GLY A 417 -6.59 -17.28 17.60
N PRO A 418 -5.53 -18.08 17.57
CA PRO A 418 -4.95 -18.61 18.80
C PRO A 418 -4.30 -17.54 19.69
N SER A 419 -3.93 -16.39 19.15
CA SER A 419 -3.24 -15.33 19.90
C SER A 419 -3.70 -13.92 19.51
N VAL A 420 -3.84 -13.03 20.48
CA VAL A 420 -4.08 -11.58 20.26
C VAL A 420 -2.89 -10.87 19.62
N HIS A 421 -1.72 -11.51 19.58
CA HIS A 421 -0.48 -11.01 18.97
C HIS A 421 -0.26 -11.54 17.55
N LEU A 422 -1.22 -12.28 17.00
CA LEU A 422 -1.15 -12.81 15.65
C LEU A 422 -1.74 -11.78 14.68
N HIS A 423 -0.88 -11.05 13.98
CA HIS A 423 -1.27 -10.03 13.00
C HIS A 423 -0.60 -10.31 11.66
N TYR A 424 -1.41 -10.40 10.60
CA TYR A 424 -0.93 -10.72 9.25
C TYR A 424 0.18 -9.78 8.76
N LEU A 425 -0.02 -8.47 8.91
CA LEU A 425 0.94 -7.47 8.47
C LEU A 425 2.29 -7.59 9.18
N ASP A 426 2.29 -7.91 10.47
CA ASP A 426 3.52 -8.09 11.24
C ASP A 426 4.34 -9.28 10.71
N GLU A 427 3.66 -10.38 10.35
CA GLU A 427 4.34 -11.55 9.78
C GLU A 427 4.93 -11.27 8.40
N VAL A 428 4.20 -10.57 7.54
CA VAL A 428 4.73 -10.11 6.26
C VAL A 428 5.96 -9.21 6.45
N MET A 429 5.88 -8.27 7.41
CA MET A 429 6.97 -7.35 7.71
C MET A 429 8.22 -8.04 8.25
N ASN A 430 8.09 -9.12 9.01
CA ASN A 430 9.25 -9.89 9.50
C ASN A 430 10.12 -10.41 8.35
N TYR A 431 9.49 -10.93 7.29
CA TYR A 431 10.20 -11.40 6.10
C TYR A 431 10.67 -10.26 5.20
N TYR A 432 9.86 -9.22 5.01
CA TYR A 432 10.26 -8.06 4.22
C TYR A 432 11.53 -7.39 4.79
N LYS A 433 11.61 -7.21 6.11
CA LYS A 433 12.78 -6.64 6.81
C LYS A 433 14.06 -7.46 6.52
N ALA A 434 13.96 -8.78 6.41
CA ALA A 434 15.10 -9.62 6.09
C ALA A 434 15.64 -9.32 4.68
N PHE A 435 14.79 -9.27 3.65
CA PHE A 435 15.19 -8.90 2.29
C PHE A 435 15.76 -7.49 2.21
N HIS A 436 15.07 -6.51 2.82
CA HIS A 436 15.49 -5.12 2.83
C HIS A 436 16.89 -4.96 3.44
N ASN A 437 17.14 -5.56 4.61
CA ASN A 437 18.43 -5.47 5.32
C ASN A 437 19.57 -6.21 4.61
N LEU A 438 19.26 -7.08 3.67
CA LEU A 438 20.21 -7.75 2.78
C LEU A 438 20.41 -6.99 1.45
N ASN A 439 19.71 -5.90 1.19
CA ASN A 439 19.65 -5.22 -0.10
C ASN A 439 19.28 -6.16 -1.26
N ILE A 440 18.37 -7.09 -1.01
CA ILE A 440 17.81 -8.01 -2.01
C ILE A 440 16.47 -7.45 -2.48
N PRO A 441 16.32 -7.10 -3.77
CA PRO A 441 15.04 -6.63 -4.30
C PRO A 441 13.94 -7.69 -4.15
N VAL A 442 12.78 -7.27 -3.66
CA VAL A 442 11.62 -8.14 -3.48
C VAL A 442 10.35 -7.47 -4.01
N ASP A 443 9.50 -8.22 -4.70
CA ASP A 443 8.18 -7.77 -5.12
C ASP A 443 7.11 -8.20 -4.13
N LEU A 444 6.13 -7.33 -3.86
CA LEU A 444 4.90 -7.66 -3.15
C LEU A 444 3.88 -8.09 -4.20
N ILE A 445 3.42 -9.33 -4.14
CA ILE A 445 2.55 -9.93 -5.16
C ILE A 445 1.25 -10.47 -4.57
N SER A 446 0.23 -10.58 -5.42
CA SER A 446 -1.03 -11.24 -5.10
C SER A 446 -0.93 -12.77 -5.23
N VAL A 447 -1.84 -13.49 -4.57
CA VAL A 447 -2.08 -14.91 -4.87
C VAL A 447 -2.55 -15.15 -6.32
N GLU A 448 -3.05 -14.11 -6.99
CA GLU A 448 -3.48 -14.20 -8.39
C GLU A 448 -2.32 -14.03 -9.38
N ASP A 449 -1.20 -13.46 -8.97
CA ASP A 449 -0.05 -13.21 -9.86
C ASP A 449 0.66 -14.51 -10.28
N ASP A 450 1.41 -14.44 -11.38
CA ASP A 450 2.25 -15.54 -11.86
C ASP A 450 3.54 -15.62 -11.04
N LEU A 451 3.89 -16.83 -10.60
CA LEU A 451 5.10 -17.11 -9.82
C LEU A 451 6.31 -17.45 -10.68
N SER A 452 6.13 -17.73 -11.97
CA SER A 452 7.17 -18.30 -12.84
C SER A 452 8.39 -17.39 -13.06
N GLY A 453 8.24 -16.08 -12.82
CA GLY A 453 9.33 -15.10 -12.92
C GLY A 453 10.26 -15.04 -11.72
N TYR A 454 9.90 -15.71 -10.62
CA TYR A 454 10.66 -15.69 -9.37
C TYR A 454 11.44 -16.98 -9.16
N ALA A 455 12.53 -16.89 -8.41
CA ALA A 455 13.28 -18.05 -7.91
C ALA A 455 12.85 -18.40 -6.47
N PHE A 456 12.43 -17.41 -5.69
CA PHE A 456 12.00 -17.58 -4.31
C PHE A 456 10.71 -16.82 -4.02
N VAL A 457 9.71 -17.49 -3.43
CA VAL A 457 8.42 -16.92 -3.03
C VAL A 457 8.16 -17.22 -1.57
N VAL A 458 7.88 -16.18 -0.79
CA VAL A 458 7.52 -16.28 0.63
C VAL A 458 6.02 -15.91 0.78
N ALA A 459 5.26 -16.76 1.43
CA ALA A 459 3.85 -16.53 1.75
C ALA A 459 3.64 -16.62 3.28
N PRO A 460 3.98 -15.55 4.04
CA PRO A 460 3.88 -15.57 5.49
C PRO A 460 2.42 -15.67 5.92
N LEU A 461 2.13 -16.47 6.95
CA LEU A 461 0.80 -16.61 7.52
C LEU A 461 -0.28 -16.78 6.44
N LEU A 462 -0.09 -17.70 5.51
CA LEU A 462 -1.04 -18.00 4.43
C LEU A 462 -2.23 -18.80 4.99
N TYR A 463 -2.96 -18.20 5.91
CA TYR A 463 -4.10 -18.78 6.63
C TYR A 463 -5.16 -19.30 5.66
N MET A 464 -5.48 -18.48 4.64
CA MET A 464 -6.44 -18.80 3.59
C MET A 464 -5.73 -19.26 2.31
N VAL A 465 -5.99 -20.48 1.87
CA VAL A 465 -5.53 -20.97 0.56
C VAL A 465 -6.70 -20.96 -0.43
N LYS A 466 -6.72 -19.91 -1.26
CA LYS A 466 -7.75 -19.75 -2.31
C LYS A 466 -7.67 -20.86 -3.35
N ASN A 467 -8.81 -21.15 -3.97
CA ASN A 467 -8.92 -22.22 -4.96
C ASN A 467 -7.93 -22.04 -6.12
N GLY A 468 -7.13 -23.07 -6.39
CA GLY A 468 -6.12 -23.09 -7.46
C GLY A 468 -4.77 -22.49 -7.08
N TYR A 469 -4.64 -21.83 -5.93
CA TYR A 469 -3.33 -21.30 -5.50
C TYR A 469 -2.37 -22.42 -5.12
N ASP A 470 -2.85 -23.48 -4.50
CA ASP A 470 -2.10 -24.71 -4.21
C ASP A 470 -1.49 -25.34 -5.50
N GLU A 471 -2.26 -25.40 -6.58
CA GLU A 471 -1.76 -25.90 -7.87
C GLU A 471 -0.75 -24.95 -8.52
N LYS A 472 -0.85 -23.62 -8.28
CA LYS A 472 0.13 -22.63 -8.71
C LYS A 472 1.45 -22.83 -7.96
N VAL A 473 1.42 -22.97 -6.63
CA VAL A 473 2.58 -23.27 -5.79
C VAL A 473 3.21 -24.62 -6.18
N ARG A 474 2.39 -25.65 -6.37
CA ARG A 474 2.83 -26.98 -6.81
C ARG A 474 3.65 -26.91 -8.11
N ARG A 475 3.16 -26.21 -9.11
CA ARG A 475 3.86 -26.03 -10.39
C ARG A 475 5.16 -25.25 -10.21
N PHE A 476 5.13 -24.21 -9.41
CA PHE A 476 6.30 -23.38 -9.11
C PHE A 476 7.43 -24.20 -8.49
N VAL A 477 7.14 -24.90 -7.37
CA VAL A 477 8.16 -25.71 -6.68
C VAL A 477 8.63 -26.88 -7.54
N LYS A 478 7.69 -27.59 -8.20
CA LYS A 478 8.04 -28.72 -9.08
C LYS A 478 9.02 -28.33 -10.19
N ASN A 479 8.98 -27.10 -10.67
CA ASN A 479 9.84 -26.57 -11.72
C ASN A 479 11.18 -26.02 -11.24
N GLY A 480 11.43 -25.96 -9.94
CA GLY A 480 12.71 -25.53 -9.35
C GLY A 480 12.62 -24.28 -8.48
N GLY A 481 11.42 -23.74 -8.25
CA GLY A 481 11.21 -22.61 -7.36
C GLY A 481 11.34 -22.99 -5.89
N HIS A 482 11.75 -22.04 -5.06
CA HIS A 482 11.77 -22.12 -3.61
C HIS A 482 10.53 -21.45 -3.04
N PHE A 483 9.76 -22.17 -2.22
CA PHE A 483 8.53 -21.64 -1.61
C PHE A 483 8.61 -21.76 -0.10
N LEU A 484 8.36 -20.67 0.61
CA LEU A 484 8.34 -20.64 2.08
C LEU A 484 6.95 -20.19 2.55
N THR A 485 6.38 -20.93 3.51
CA THR A 485 5.24 -20.49 4.30
C THR A 485 5.45 -20.77 5.79
N THR A 486 4.53 -20.29 6.63
CA THR A 486 4.74 -20.27 8.08
C THR A 486 3.61 -20.96 8.82
N PHE A 487 3.75 -21.04 10.14
CA PHE A 487 2.71 -21.45 11.06
C PHE A 487 1.34 -20.86 10.69
N PHE A 488 0.27 -21.54 11.10
CA PHE A 488 -1.12 -21.15 10.87
C PHE A 488 -1.48 -21.00 9.37
N SER A 489 -0.71 -21.61 8.47
CA SER A 489 -0.99 -21.60 7.02
C SER A 489 -1.83 -22.77 6.56
N GLY A 490 -2.64 -22.57 5.50
CA GLY A 490 -3.47 -23.62 4.90
C GLY A 490 -4.63 -24.09 5.77
N TYR A 491 -5.10 -23.23 6.64
CA TYR A 491 -6.14 -23.54 7.60
C TYR A 491 -7.52 -23.56 6.96
N VAL A 492 -7.84 -22.53 6.16
CA VAL A 492 -9.16 -22.32 5.54
C VAL A 492 -9.10 -22.17 4.02
N ASP A 493 -10.25 -22.35 3.38
CA ASP A 493 -10.48 -22.04 1.98
C ASP A 493 -10.92 -20.56 1.80
N GLU A 494 -11.26 -20.18 0.56
CA GLU A 494 -11.71 -18.82 0.20
C GLU A 494 -13.02 -18.37 0.86
N HIS A 495 -13.72 -19.25 1.55
CA HIS A 495 -14.96 -18.98 2.29
C HIS A 495 -14.75 -18.95 3.82
N ASP A 496 -13.50 -19.05 4.27
CA ASP A 496 -13.12 -19.19 5.66
C ASP A 496 -13.62 -20.49 6.29
N LEU A 497 -13.80 -21.55 5.49
CA LEU A 497 -14.12 -22.88 5.96
C LEU A 497 -12.85 -23.71 6.12
N VAL A 498 -12.74 -24.40 7.26
CA VAL A 498 -11.58 -25.26 7.56
C VAL A 498 -11.41 -26.35 6.50
N THR A 499 -10.19 -26.49 6.00
CA THR A 499 -9.81 -27.61 5.13
C THR A 499 -9.68 -28.87 5.97
N THR A 500 -10.66 -29.77 5.87
CA THR A 500 -10.64 -31.02 6.62
C THR A 500 -9.56 -31.99 6.17
N GLY A 501 -9.01 -32.78 7.09
CA GLY A 501 -7.93 -33.73 6.82
C GLY A 501 -6.57 -33.31 7.38
N GLY A 502 -6.52 -32.18 8.07
CA GLY A 502 -5.33 -31.63 8.76
C GLY A 502 -4.62 -30.52 7.98
N TYR A 503 -3.93 -29.66 8.72
CA TYR A 503 -3.16 -28.55 8.16
C TYR A 503 -1.79 -29.06 7.66
N PRO A 504 -1.15 -28.33 6.76
CA PRO A 504 -1.57 -27.11 6.05
C PRO A 504 -2.49 -27.36 4.84
N GLY A 505 -3.49 -28.17 4.99
CA GLY A 505 -4.57 -28.36 4.01
C GLY A 505 -4.06 -28.81 2.64
N LYS A 506 -4.37 -28.07 1.60
CA LYS A 506 -3.98 -28.35 0.21
C LYS A 506 -2.47 -28.24 -0.06
N LEU A 507 -1.71 -27.65 0.88
CA LEU A 507 -0.24 -27.52 0.77
C LEU A 507 0.51 -28.67 1.42
N ARG A 508 -0.18 -29.60 2.10
CA ARG A 508 0.39 -30.68 2.91
C ARG A 508 1.43 -31.52 2.18
N ASP A 509 1.13 -31.98 0.98
CA ASP A 509 2.05 -32.82 0.20
C ASP A 509 3.21 -32.03 -0.43
N ILE A 510 3.00 -30.74 -0.74
CA ILE A 510 4.07 -29.85 -1.24
C ILE A 510 5.09 -29.59 -0.13
N LEU A 511 4.59 -29.32 1.07
CA LEU A 511 5.43 -29.06 2.26
C LEU A 511 5.95 -30.33 2.92
N GLY A 512 5.33 -31.49 2.63
CA GLY A 512 5.70 -32.79 3.21
C GLY A 512 5.55 -32.88 4.72
N ILE A 513 4.53 -32.20 5.29
CA ILE A 513 4.24 -32.14 6.72
C ILE A 513 2.75 -32.17 7.01
N TRP A 514 2.38 -32.42 8.25
CA TRP A 514 1.07 -32.08 8.80
C TRP A 514 1.21 -31.52 10.22
N VAL A 515 0.27 -30.67 10.62
CA VAL A 515 0.22 -30.00 11.92
C VAL A 515 -0.85 -30.67 12.77
N GLU A 516 -0.49 -31.10 13.99
CA GLU A 516 -1.39 -31.76 14.94
C GLU A 516 -2.13 -30.76 15.81
N GLU A 517 -1.41 -29.80 16.41
CA GLU A 517 -1.94 -28.79 17.32
C GLU A 517 -1.12 -27.50 17.16
N GLU A 518 -1.70 -26.39 17.65
CA GLU A 518 -1.04 -25.08 17.72
C GLU A 518 -1.01 -24.61 19.16
N ASP A 519 0.17 -24.34 19.71
CA ASP A 519 0.36 -23.82 21.05
C ASP A 519 0.57 -22.30 21.01
N ALA A 520 -0.42 -21.53 21.49
CA ALA A 520 -0.31 -20.08 21.59
C ALA A 520 0.40 -19.67 22.89
N LEU A 521 1.56 -19.05 22.73
CA LEU A 521 2.40 -18.67 23.86
C LEU A 521 2.02 -17.29 24.43
N PRO A 522 1.82 -17.17 25.76
CA PRO A 522 1.75 -15.86 26.44
C PRO A 522 3.01 -15.02 26.24
N GLU A 523 2.91 -13.69 26.41
CA GLU A 523 4.04 -12.77 26.18
C GLU A 523 5.28 -13.08 27.03
N ASP A 524 5.10 -13.59 28.25
CA ASP A 524 6.17 -13.94 29.20
C ASP A 524 6.65 -15.40 29.06
N ALA A 525 6.03 -16.17 28.17
CA ALA A 525 6.42 -17.54 27.82
C ALA A 525 7.16 -17.57 26.49
N GLY A 526 8.03 -18.56 26.33
CA GLY A 526 8.74 -18.76 25.09
C GLY A 526 9.42 -20.14 25.06
N ASN A 527 9.50 -20.67 23.86
CA ASN A 527 10.33 -21.82 23.54
C ASN A 527 11.62 -21.34 22.86
N SER A 528 12.46 -22.23 22.44
CA SER A 528 13.68 -21.96 21.67
C SER A 528 13.95 -23.11 20.72
N PHE A 529 14.78 -22.83 19.74
CA PHE A 529 15.31 -23.81 18.79
C PHE A 529 16.72 -23.43 18.37
N THR A 530 17.51 -24.40 17.95
CA THR A 530 18.85 -24.14 17.42
C THR A 530 18.86 -24.36 15.91
N TYR A 531 19.39 -23.38 15.17
CA TYR A 531 19.60 -23.46 13.72
C TYR A 531 20.99 -22.91 13.38
N GLU A 532 21.76 -23.62 12.51
CA GLU A 532 23.13 -23.25 12.13
C GLU A 532 24.05 -22.92 13.34
N GLY A 533 23.87 -23.66 14.45
CA GLY A 533 24.65 -23.50 15.66
C GLY A 533 24.30 -22.30 16.55
N ALA A 534 23.33 -21.48 16.17
CA ALA A 534 22.79 -20.37 16.96
C ALA A 534 21.42 -20.74 17.57
N SER A 535 21.16 -20.26 18.79
CA SER A 535 19.87 -20.47 19.45
C SER A 535 18.94 -19.27 19.21
N TYR A 536 17.71 -19.55 18.79
CA TYR A 536 16.69 -18.54 18.47
C TYR A 536 15.43 -18.72 19.33
N PRO A 537 14.71 -17.63 19.64
CA PRO A 537 13.46 -17.73 20.37
C PRO A 537 12.34 -18.23 19.46
N ALA A 538 11.43 -19.03 20.03
CA ALA A 538 10.12 -19.36 19.49
C ALA A 538 9.06 -18.64 20.32
N THR A 539 8.23 -17.80 19.70
CA THR A 539 7.28 -16.90 20.36
C THR A 539 5.94 -16.89 19.64
N VAL A 540 4.91 -16.38 20.31
CA VAL A 540 3.53 -16.16 19.83
C VAL A 540 2.78 -17.46 19.55
N ILE A 541 3.31 -18.34 18.73
CA ILE A 541 2.69 -19.61 18.36
C ILE A 541 3.75 -20.65 18.04
N CYS A 542 3.49 -21.91 18.41
CA CYS A 542 4.28 -23.08 18.07
C CYS A 542 3.36 -24.14 17.45
N ASP A 543 3.51 -24.40 16.16
CA ASP A 543 2.84 -25.53 15.51
C ASP A 543 3.55 -26.82 15.85
N LEU A 544 2.80 -27.84 16.24
CA LEU A 544 3.29 -29.18 16.52
C LEU A 544 3.27 -30.00 15.22
N LEU A 545 4.45 -30.11 14.58
CA LEU A 545 4.60 -30.71 13.26
C LEU A 545 4.93 -32.20 13.28
N HIS A 546 4.42 -32.89 12.27
CA HIS A 546 4.91 -34.21 11.85
C HIS A 546 5.39 -34.16 10.40
N THR A 547 6.54 -34.78 10.10
CA THR A 547 7.06 -34.85 8.73
C THR A 547 6.45 -36.02 7.95
N GLU A 548 6.06 -35.74 6.69
CA GLU A 548 5.57 -36.73 5.70
C GLU A 548 6.42 -36.65 4.42
N GLY A 549 7.74 -36.74 4.59
CA GLY A 549 8.71 -36.60 3.51
C GLY A 549 9.61 -35.39 3.64
N ALA A 550 9.24 -34.37 4.39
CA ALA A 550 10.12 -33.24 4.69
C ALA A 550 11.25 -33.63 5.63
N GLU A 551 12.39 -32.99 5.47
CA GLU A 551 13.52 -33.02 6.40
C GLU A 551 13.31 -31.95 7.48
N ALA A 552 13.49 -32.33 8.75
CA ALA A 552 13.47 -31.39 9.86
C ALA A 552 14.88 -30.77 10.01
N LEU A 553 14.93 -29.44 9.87
CA LEU A 553 16.16 -28.66 9.98
C LEU A 553 16.44 -28.19 11.40
N SER A 554 15.38 -28.09 12.24
CA SER A 554 15.47 -27.63 13.61
C SER A 554 14.34 -28.19 14.44
N PHE A 555 14.47 -28.15 15.79
CA PHE A 555 13.56 -28.76 16.75
C PHE A 555 13.31 -27.85 17.94
N TYR A 556 12.11 -27.90 18.53
CA TYR A 556 11.81 -27.24 19.82
C TYR A 556 12.66 -27.82 20.95
N GLU A 557 13.12 -26.96 21.84
CA GLU A 557 14.03 -27.35 22.94
C GLU A 557 13.31 -27.52 24.27
N LYS A 558 12.10 -26.98 24.41
CA LYS A 558 11.37 -26.93 25.68
C LYS A 558 9.94 -27.44 25.51
N ASP A 559 9.25 -27.57 26.68
CA ASP A 559 7.88 -28.03 26.81
C ASP A 559 7.69 -29.54 26.47
N PHE A 560 6.44 -30.03 26.51
CA PHE A 560 6.12 -31.43 26.25
C PHE A 560 6.38 -31.84 24.80
N TYR A 561 6.45 -30.88 23.90
CA TYR A 561 6.77 -31.09 22.48
C TYR A 561 8.25 -30.85 22.12
N ALA A 562 9.14 -30.77 23.13
CA ALA A 562 10.57 -30.73 22.88
C ALA A 562 11.03 -31.90 21.98
N GLY A 563 11.76 -31.58 20.92
CA GLY A 563 12.18 -32.57 19.90
C GLY A 563 11.22 -32.68 18.70
N MET A 564 10.08 -31.97 18.69
CA MET A 564 9.26 -31.83 17.48
C MET A 564 9.86 -30.75 16.54
N PRO A 565 9.71 -30.90 15.21
CA PRO A 565 10.30 -29.97 14.25
C PRO A 565 9.77 -28.53 14.38
N THR A 566 10.65 -27.54 14.25
CA THR A 566 10.32 -26.10 14.16
C THR A 566 10.54 -25.55 12.77
N LEU A 567 11.42 -26.17 12.01
CA LEU A 567 11.80 -25.74 10.68
C LEU A 567 11.95 -26.98 9.79
N THR A 568 11.33 -26.97 8.62
CA THR A 568 11.40 -28.09 7.68
C THR A 568 11.70 -27.63 6.27
N SER A 569 12.35 -28.52 5.49
CA SER A 569 12.58 -28.39 4.06
C SER A 569 12.10 -29.65 3.36
N HIS A 570 11.42 -29.50 2.23
CA HIS A 570 10.93 -30.62 1.42
C HIS A 570 11.31 -30.44 -0.03
N LEU A 571 12.11 -31.36 -0.55
CA LEU A 571 12.41 -31.46 -1.97
C LEU A 571 11.16 -31.95 -2.73
N PHE A 572 10.53 -31.06 -3.47
CA PHE A 572 9.34 -31.37 -4.26
C PHE A 572 9.57 -31.09 -5.76
N GLY A 573 9.78 -32.17 -6.50
CA GLY A 573 10.17 -32.05 -7.92
C GLY A 573 11.62 -31.60 -8.07
N LYS A 574 11.85 -30.37 -8.53
CA LYS A 574 13.17 -29.76 -8.70
C LYS A 574 13.48 -28.65 -7.71
N GLY A 575 12.49 -28.19 -6.97
CA GLY A 575 12.59 -27.09 -6.02
C GLY A 575 12.34 -27.53 -4.59
N TYR A 576 12.30 -26.57 -3.70
CA TYR A 576 12.14 -26.80 -2.26
C TYR A 576 10.94 -26.03 -1.70
N ALA A 577 10.25 -26.65 -0.75
CA ALA A 577 9.20 -26.02 0.04
C ALA A 577 9.62 -26.03 1.52
N TYR A 578 9.54 -24.86 2.16
CA TYR A 578 9.96 -24.63 3.53
C TYR A 578 8.77 -24.29 4.42
N TYR A 579 8.79 -24.75 5.66
CA TYR A 579 7.80 -24.39 6.67
C TYR A 579 8.48 -23.93 7.96
N VAL A 580 8.06 -22.75 8.47
CA VAL A 580 8.53 -22.18 9.73
C VAL A 580 7.38 -22.26 10.74
N ALA A 581 7.51 -23.13 11.74
CA ALA A 581 6.44 -23.51 12.66
C ALA A 581 6.20 -22.51 13.80
N THR A 582 6.98 -21.43 13.90
CA THR A 582 6.89 -20.46 14.99
C THR A 582 7.39 -19.09 14.57
N ARG A 583 6.93 -18.03 15.27
CA ARG A 583 7.54 -16.69 15.15
C ARG A 583 8.90 -16.68 15.83
N SER A 584 9.88 -16.00 15.22
CA SER A 584 11.20 -15.82 15.80
C SER A 584 11.65 -14.34 15.73
N ASN A 585 12.95 -14.09 15.93
CA ASN A 585 13.52 -12.75 15.90
C ASN A 585 14.11 -12.38 14.51
N ALA A 586 14.45 -11.11 14.34
CA ALA A 586 14.98 -10.57 13.08
C ALA A 586 16.29 -11.25 12.64
N GLU A 587 17.12 -11.71 13.59
CA GLU A 587 18.38 -12.39 13.29
C GLU A 587 18.12 -13.75 12.61
N PHE A 588 17.16 -14.53 13.12
CA PHE A 588 16.73 -15.78 12.47
C PHE A 588 16.22 -15.53 11.05
N TYR A 589 15.29 -14.60 10.87
CA TYR A 589 14.72 -14.31 9.55
C TYR A 589 15.81 -13.90 8.56
N ARG A 590 16.76 -13.04 8.98
CA ARG A 590 17.88 -12.62 8.14
C ARG A 590 18.72 -13.82 7.72
N THR A 591 19.16 -14.66 8.68
CA THR A 591 20.01 -15.84 8.42
C THR A 591 19.33 -16.83 7.47
N PHE A 592 18.06 -17.14 7.74
CA PHE A 592 17.32 -18.12 6.95
C PHE A 592 16.99 -17.63 5.53
N ILE A 593 16.62 -16.37 5.38
CA ILE A 593 16.37 -15.77 4.05
C ILE A 593 17.67 -15.68 3.24
N GLU A 594 18.78 -15.29 3.85
CA GLU A 594 20.10 -15.23 3.19
C GLU A 594 20.53 -16.59 2.65
N GLU A 595 20.32 -17.65 3.42
CA GLU A 595 20.63 -19.04 3.01
C GLU A 595 19.77 -19.48 1.82
N ILE A 596 18.42 -19.33 1.91
CA ILE A 596 17.54 -19.72 0.81
C ILE A 596 17.82 -18.88 -0.45
N CYS A 597 18.09 -17.58 -0.31
CA CYS A 597 18.48 -16.74 -1.44
C CYS A 597 19.76 -17.25 -2.11
N THR A 598 20.75 -17.64 -1.33
CA THR A 598 22.01 -18.23 -1.84
C THR A 598 21.74 -19.52 -2.61
N GLU A 599 20.93 -20.43 -2.06
CA GLU A 599 20.51 -21.68 -2.73
C GLU A 599 19.73 -21.42 -4.02
N ALA A 600 18.87 -20.40 -4.03
CA ALA A 600 18.08 -19.98 -5.17
C ALA A 600 18.88 -19.15 -6.20
N GLY A 601 20.16 -18.87 -5.96
CA GLY A 601 21.01 -18.06 -6.83
C GLY A 601 20.65 -16.57 -6.83
N ILE A 602 20.07 -16.06 -5.75
CA ILE A 602 19.73 -14.64 -5.57
C ILE A 602 20.82 -13.97 -4.74
N GLU A 603 21.46 -12.96 -5.31
CA GLU A 603 22.53 -12.22 -4.65
C GLU A 603 22.07 -10.82 -4.20
N PRO A 604 22.56 -10.30 -3.06
CA PRO A 604 22.43 -8.90 -2.69
C PRO A 604 22.95 -7.96 -3.78
N ILE A 605 22.34 -6.79 -3.94
CA ILE A 605 22.87 -5.75 -4.85
C ILE A 605 24.31 -5.39 -4.44
N ILE A 606 24.49 -5.17 -3.15
CA ILE A 606 25.78 -4.90 -2.51
C ILE A 606 25.62 -5.05 -0.99
N GLU A 607 26.63 -5.53 -0.31
CA GLU A 607 26.66 -5.57 1.15
C GLU A 607 26.92 -4.19 1.74
N THR A 608 26.06 -3.78 2.68
CA THR A 608 26.16 -2.50 3.40
C THR A 608 25.77 -2.66 4.88
N PRO A 609 26.14 -1.72 5.75
CA PRO A 609 25.50 -1.64 7.07
C PRO A 609 23.98 -1.50 6.92
N ALA A 610 23.18 -2.07 7.81
CA ALA A 610 21.72 -2.08 7.75
C ALA A 610 21.07 -0.66 7.69
N CYS A 611 21.77 0.38 8.11
CA CYS A 611 21.36 1.77 8.00
C CYS A 611 21.63 2.39 6.61
N VAL A 612 22.25 1.67 5.69
CA VAL A 612 22.50 2.10 4.31
C VAL A 612 21.73 1.19 3.36
N GLU A 613 20.62 1.68 2.90
CA GLU A 613 19.75 1.02 1.94
C GLU A 613 20.29 1.19 0.53
N VAL A 614 20.24 0.11 -0.27
CA VAL A 614 20.64 0.18 -1.69
C VAL A 614 19.58 -0.49 -2.55
N THR A 615 19.06 0.25 -3.53
CA THR A 615 18.13 -0.27 -4.53
C THR A 615 18.70 -0.16 -5.94
N ARG A 616 18.12 -0.91 -6.88
CA ARG A 616 18.51 -0.91 -8.29
C ARG A 616 17.29 -0.68 -9.18
N ARG A 617 17.37 0.33 -10.05
CA ARG A 617 16.36 0.57 -11.10
C ARG A 617 17.05 0.65 -12.47
N SER A 618 16.37 0.17 -13.52
CA SER A 618 16.91 0.17 -14.88
C SER A 618 15.86 0.63 -15.89
N ASN A 619 16.30 1.36 -16.92
CA ASN A 619 15.54 1.73 -18.10
C ASN A 619 16.49 1.80 -19.33
N GLU A 620 16.02 2.36 -20.44
CA GLU A 620 16.82 2.56 -21.66
C GLU A 620 18.03 3.48 -21.47
N ASN A 621 18.00 4.37 -20.47
CA ASN A 621 19.10 5.28 -20.14
C ASN A 621 20.21 4.61 -19.33
N GLY A 622 19.97 3.42 -18.75
CA GLY A 622 20.96 2.65 -17.99
C GLY A 622 20.41 2.04 -16.72
N THR A 623 21.33 1.55 -15.91
CA THR A 623 21.07 1.00 -14.58
C THR A 623 21.57 1.97 -13.51
N PHE A 624 20.73 2.23 -12.52
CA PHE A 624 20.96 3.19 -11.45
C PHE A 624 20.93 2.46 -10.10
N LEU A 625 22.00 2.60 -9.33
CA LEU A 625 22.07 2.17 -7.93
C LEU A 625 21.83 3.38 -7.04
N PHE A 626 20.78 3.32 -6.23
CA PHE A 626 20.44 4.35 -5.25
C PHE A 626 21.03 3.96 -3.91
N PHE A 627 21.89 4.79 -3.33
CA PHE A 627 22.47 4.61 -2.01
C PHE A 627 21.86 5.62 -1.06
N LEU A 628 21.22 5.16 -0.01
CA LEU A 628 20.45 5.95 0.95
C LEU A 628 21.00 5.72 2.35
N ASN A 629 21.64 6.70 2.94
CA ASN A 629 22.17 6.61 4.30
C ASN A 629 21.14 7.16 5.29
N HIS A 630 20.49 6.28 6.03
CA HIS A 630 19.49 6.63 7.04
C HIS A 630 20.09 6.99 8.42
N ASP A 631 21.41 6.83 8.61
CA ASP A 631 22.11 7.15 9.86
C ASP A 631 22.41 8.65 10.01
N GLU A 632 22.69 9.06 11.24
CA GLU A 632 23.22 10.38 11.60
C GLU A 632 24.75 10.48 11.42
N LYS A 633 25.38 9.42 10.93
CA LYS A 633 26.83 9.34 10.71
C LYS A 633 27.15 9.12 9.24
N LYS A 634 28.37 9.51 8.87
CA LYS A 634 28.93 9.18 7.56
C LYS A 634 29.24 7.67 7.50
N HIS A 635 28.94 7.07 6.34
CA HIS A 635 29.36 5.71 5.98
C HIS A 635 30.20 5.72 4.70
N ASP A 636 31.19 4.88 4.61
CA ASP A 636 32.07 4.69 3.45
C ASP A 636 31.78 3.31 2.85
N ILE A 637 31.21 3.28 1.64
CA ILE A 637 30.78 2.05 0.96
C ILE A 637 31.80 1.66 -0.10
N ILE A 638 32.27 0.42 -0.09
CA ILE A 638 33.17 -0.10 -1.13
C ILE A 638 32.32 -0.58 -2.31
N LEU A 639 32.47 0.06 -3.44
CA LEU A 639 31.67 -0.20 -4.63
C LEU A 639 32.06 -1.51 -5.32
N ASN A 640 31.05 -2.31 -5.68
CA ASN A 640 31.22 -3.52 -6.50
C ASN A 640 31.08 -3.25 -8.02
N HIS A 641 30.73 -2.02 -8.43
CA HIS A 641 30.63 -1.56 -9.82
C HIS A 641 31.33 -0.22 -10.02
N ALA A 642 31.82 0.01 -11.22
CA ALA A 642 32.22 1.34 -11.66
C ALA A 642 30.99 2.14 -12.15
N GLY A 643 30.99 3.45 -11.96
CA GLY A 643 29.88 4.30 -12.42
C GLY A 643 30.09 5.79 -12.17
N VAL A 644 29.07 6.57 -12.49
CA VAL A 644 29.03 8.02 -12.29
C VAL A 644 27.86 8.35 -11.36
N ASP A 645 28.12 9.05 -10.26
CA ASP A 645 27.10 9.63 -9.44
C ASP A 645 26.43 10.79 -10.19
N ILE A 646 25.17 10.59 -10.61
CA ILE A 646 24.45 11.55 -11.46
C ILE A 646 24.02 12.84 -10.72
N LEU A 647 24.07 12.84 -9.37
CA LEU A 647 23.82 14.05 -8.58
C LEU A 647 25.03 14.99 -8.60
N THR A 648 26.25 14.42 -8.51
CA THR A 648 27.51 15.18 -8.36
C THR A 648 28.41 15.16 -9.59
N ASP A 649 28.11 14.35 -10.61
CA ASP A 649 28.92 14.06 -11.82
C ASP A 649 30.28 13.41 -11.52
N LYS A 650 30.48 12.89 -10.30
CA LYS A 650 31.73 12.26 -9.88
C LYS A 650 31.78 10.80 -10.34
N SER A 651 32.89 10.45 -10.99
CA SER A 651 33.16 9.06 -11.41
C SER A 651 33.81 8.25 -10.30
N TYR A 652 33.43 6.99 -10.21
CA TYR A 652 33.96 6.00 -9.28
C TYR A 652 34.36 4.73 -10.03
N GLU A 653 35.46 4.13 -9.63
CA GLU A 653 35.89 2.83 -10.14
C GLU A 653 35.39 1.71 -9.22
N LYS A 654 35.28 0.48 -9.75
CA LYS A 654 35.03 -0.71 -8.95
C LYS A 654 36.12 -0.86 -7.87
N GLY A 655 35.73 -1.13 -6.63
CA GLY A 655 36.62 -1.23 -5.47
C GLY A 655 36.94 0.12 -4.83
N SER A 656 36.49 1.26 -5.40
CA SER A 656 36.68 2.56 -4.77
C SER A 656 35.64 2.82 -3.66
N THR A 657 35.92 3.77 -2.81
CA THR A 657 35.05 4.16 -1.70
C THR A 657 34.07 5.26 -2.13
N LEU A 658 32.77 5.01 -1.94
CA LEU A 658 31.70 6.00 -2.02
C LEU A 658 31.42 6.56 -0.62
N PRO A 659 31.76 7.83 -0.34
CA PRO A 659 31.46 8.44 0.95
C PRO A 659 30.01 8.94 0.98
N LEU A 660 29.18 8.43 1.90
CA LEU A 660 27.81 8.88 2.16
C LEU A 660 27.79 9.69 3.45
N SER A 661 27.46 10.97 3.38
CA SER A 661 27.25 11.80 4.57
C SER A 661 26.04 11.31 5.40
N ALA A 662 25.89 11.83 6.61
CA ALA A 662 24.64 11.65 7.39
C ALA A 662 23.45 12.09 6.53
N LYS A 663 22.37 11.28 6.49
CA LYS A 663 21.20 11.48 5.62
C LYS A 663 21.56 11.68 4.14
N GLY A 664 22.71 11.18 3.73
CA GLY A 664 23.24 11.34 2.37
C GLY A 664 22.57 10.42 1.36
N VAL A 665 22.49 10.92 0.12
CA VAL A 665 22.00 10.18 -1.04
C VAL A 665 23.05 10.26 -2.15
N ALA A 666 23.30 9.13 -2.82
CA ALA A 666 24.05 9.06 -4.07
C ALA A 666 23.32 8.16 -5.06
N ILE A 667 23.37 8.50 -6.35
CA ILE A 667 22.73 7.73 -7.42
C ILE A 667 23.79 7.39 -8.46
N LEU A 668 24.25 6.16 -8.43
CA LEU A 668 25.32 5.71 -9.30
C LEU A 668 24.75 5.11 -10.58
N ARG A 669 24.92 5.77 -11.71
CA ARG A 669 24.67 5.19 -13.03
C ARG A 669 25.84 4.25 -13.36
N ILE A 670 25.60 2.95 -13.32
CA ILE A 670 26.64 1.94 -13.59
C ILE A 670 26.81 1.72 -15.09
N ARG A 671 28.03 1.28 -15.47
CA ARG A 671 28.43 1.05 -16.87
C ARG A 671 28.22 -0.41 -17.28
#